data_30cf699cc6c6f5b8b24659ec6fc1906d
#
_entry.id   30cf699cc6c6f5b8b24659ec6fc1906d
#
_cell.length_a   1.000
_cell.length_b   1.000
_cell.length_c   1.000
_cell.angle_alpha   90.00
_cell.angle_beta   90.00
_cell.angle_gamma   90.00
#
_symmetry.space_group_name_H-M   'P 1'
#
loop_
_entity.id
_entity.type
_entity.pdbx_description
1 polymer ?
#
loop_
_entity_poly.entity_id
_entity_poly.type
_entity_poly.pdbx_seq_one_letter_code
_entity_poly.pdbx_strand_id
1 'polypeptide(L)'
;MWKDWGVAKKAALHFVILYITISSLWVSLSDYIFTRNLSYIPEWMNTSKGLVFIILSGFVFYNLLKKMIKDIIKDERYYRLIVENASDLILVIDRKGKLEYISPSFQSIVGYHPQDYIGKTVKEIFSQEEITKLRYSYIQKNQNVPIKFKIKNKSGRTILLAGKGVSIADEKDTGRYIVIVQDITERDRAERDLLESEERYRKLVEFSPETTLIHINREIIYVNQAGVELIGAHNSEQVIGRDVLDFIYPEDINQAIEKMKQVRKGISEISEYRILKLDGTVIFTDIMAFITTYEGEEAVQVIIRDISKRKKAEEQVELLAYYDSLTGIANRNLLYEHLSEAVTRNEKRGQTFAVMFLDLDRFKMINDTYGHSFGDLLLQKVSTRLTNSIGEEGKIFRYGGDEFIIVLETDKRSKVSETAEKIIFMLASPFVIKDRQMFISTSIGISIYPKDGENVEALIQNSDIAMYNAKENGKNNYQYYTSSLNLSHRWRMELETGLRNAITNNELSLHYQPQVDLVSNQIIGLEALIRWKHPDYGFISPAEFIPLAEETGLIFSIGKWVLKTACTQCKQWIDMGLPIDSVAVNVSPLQFREKNFVASVNQILEESDLPPKYLELEITESVTSNVDQALSIMKEIKEIGVNFAIDDFGTGYSSLNYLRHFPIHKLKIDKSFIDEINQNKDGEEIVKTIIELGNRLRFQVIAEGVEHEQQMSFLKENNCFLAQGYFFSKPLPAEEIKVLLRKKIVE
;
A
#
# COMPACT_ATOMS: atom_id res chain seq x y z
N MET A 1 -16.75 -31.76 44.11
CA MET A 1 -17.45 -30.82 43.21
C MET A 1 -17.32 -29.34 43.57
N TRP A 2 -17.27 -28.91 44.84
CA TRP A 2 -17.12 -27.48 45.20
C TRP A 2 -15.66 -26.96 45.31
N LYS A 3 -14.65 -27.84 45.49
CA LYS A 3 -13.23 -27.43 45.49
C LYS A 3 -12.67 -27.12 44.11
N ASP A 4 -13.13 -27.83 43.09
CA ASP A 4 -12.65 -27.65 41.70
C ASP A 4 -13.21 -26.41 41.05
N TRP A 5 -14.38 -25.91 41.48
CA TRP A 5 -14.96 -24.65 41.05
C TRP A 5 -14.11 -23.43 41.44
N GLY A 6 -13.40 -23.53 42.56
CA GLY A 6 -12.46 -22.50 43.02
C GLY A 6 -11.20 -22.39 42.16
N VAL A 7 -10.69 -23.50 41.64
CA VAL A 7 -9.48 -23.54 40.82
C VAL A 7 -9.80 -23.00 39.39
N ALA A 8 -10.93 -23.45 38.82
CA ALA A 8 -11.37 -22.94 37.51
C ALA A 8 -11.68 -21.43 37.56
N LYS A 9 -12.27 -20.95 38.67
CA LYS A 9 -12.54 -19.51 38.82
C LYS A 9 -11.27 -18.70 39.03
N LYS A 10 -10.26 -19.23 39.74
CA LYS A 10 -8.94 -18.60 39.88
C LYS A 10 -8.18 -18.58 38.54
N ALA A 11 -8.19 -19.70 37.82
CA ALA A 11 -7.56 -19.76 36.50
C ALA A 11 -8.22 -18.77 35.52
N ALA A 12 -9.55 -18.70 35.44
CA ALA A 12 -10.28 -17.75 34.64
C ALA A 12 -9.95 -16.29 35.02
N LEU A 13 -9.83 -16.00 36.31
CA LEU A 13 -9.47 -14.67 36.80
C LEU A 13 -8.03 -14.30 36.39
N HIS A 14 -7.07 -15.21 36.48
CA HIS A 14 -5.70 -15.00 36.04
C HIS A 14 -5.63 -14.74 34.49
N PHE A 15 -6.42 -15.48 33.72
CA PHE A 15 -6.51 -15.26 32.28
C PHE A 15 -7.13 -13.92 31.91
N VAL A 16 -8.14 -13.47 32.63
CA VAL A 16 -8.75 -12.15 32.45
C VAL A 16 -7.76 -11.05 32.82
N ILE A 17 -7.03 -11.19 33.93
CA ILE A 17 -6.00 -10.22 34.34
C ILE A 17 -4.87 -10.18 33.30
N LEU A 18 -4.40 -11.32 32.80
CA LEU A 18 -3.37 -11.40 31.75
C LEU A 18 -3.85 -10.77 30.44
N TYR A 19 -5.10 -11.00 30.05
CA TYR A 19 -5.71 -10.39 28.88
C TYR A 19 -5.77 -8.86 28.99
N ILE A 20 -6.23 -8.36 30.15
CA ILE A 20 -6.28 -6.90 30.40
C ILE A 20 -4.88 -6.31 30.36
N THR A 21 -3.88 -6.99 30.94
CA THR A 21 -2.49 -6.51 31.00
C THR A 21 -1.86 -6.46 29.62
N ILE A 22 -2.02 -7.51 28.82
CA ILE A 22 -1.51 -7.56 27.43
C ILE A 22 -2.22 -6.54 26.54
N SER A 23 -3.53 -6.38 26.70
CA SER A 23 -4.32 -5.41 25.97
C SER A 23 -3.91 -3.97 26.31
N SER A 24 -3.70 -3.67 27.59
CA SER A 24 -3.23 -2.37 28.06
C SER A 24 -1.80 -2.08 27.59
N LEU A 25 -0.92 -3.08 27.59
CA LEU A 25 0.46 -2.97 27.09
C LEU A 25 0.47 -2.72 25.58
N TRP A 26 -0.40 -3.39 24.83
CA TRP A 26 -0.54 -3.21 23.39
C TRP A 26 -1.05 -1.81 23.03
N VAL A 27 -2.07 -1.32 23.74
CA VAL A 27 -2.58 0.05 23.53
C VAL A 27 -1.47 1.05 23.81
N SER A 28 -0.76 0.91 24.94
CA SER A 28 0.32 1.82 25.31
C SER A 28 1.53 1.74 24.36
N LEU A 29 1.88 0.55 23.87
CA LEU A 29 2.99 0.33 22.95
C LEU A 29 2.64 0.82 21.53
N SER A 30 1.40 0.59 21.09
CA SER A 30 0.91 1.08 19.80
C SER A 30 0.87 2.60 19.77
N ASP A 31 0.38 3.25 20.83
CA ASP A 31 0.40 4.70 20.95
C ASP A 31 1.83 5.26 20.98
N TYR A 32 2.73 4.61 21.72
CA TYR A 32 4.14 5.04 21.79
C TYR A 32 4.88 4.95 20.44
N ILE A 33 4.63 3.88 19.67
CA ILE A 33 5.27 3.66 18.36
C ILE A 33 4.72 4.63 17.31
N PHE A 34 3.42 4.95 17.38
CA PHE A 34 2.77 5.80 16.38
C PHE A 34 2.94 7.30 16.63
N THR A 35 3.01 7.73 17.89
CA THR A 35 3.25 9.16 18.21
C THR A 35 4.65 9.64 17.88
N ARG A 36 5.61 8.72 17.72
CA ARG A 36 7.00 9.08 17.46
C ARG A 36 7.38 9.16 15.97
N ASN A 37 6.62 8.56 15.07
CA ASN A 37 7.01 8.38 13.67
C ASN A 37 6.07 9.00 12.60
N LEU A 38 4.93 9.59 12.96
CA LEU A 38 4.00 10.13 11.96
C LEU A 38 3.30 11.39 12.48
N SER A 39 3.54 12.49 11.80
CA SER A 39 3.06 13.83 12.20
C SER A 39 1.58 14.12 11.91
N TYR A 40 0.81 13.18 11.38
CA TYR A 40 -0.64 13.32 11.19
C TYR A 40 -1.35 11.97 11.06
N ILE A 41 -2.14 11.64 12.05
CA ILE A 41 -3.03 10.46 12.02
C ILE A 41 -4.47 10.95 12.23
N PRO A 42 -5.42 10.64 11.32
CA PRO A 42 -6.82 10.96 11.54
C PRO A 42 -7.39 10.23 12.76
N GLU A 43 -8.19 10.91 13.58
CA GLU A 43 -8.75 10.38 14.85
C GLU A 43 -9.51 9.04 14.71
N TRP A 44 -10.18 8.80 13.57
CA TRP A 44 -10.90 7.55 13.32
C TRP A 44 -9.98 6.32 13.22
N MET A 45 -8.72 6.51 12.87
CA MET A 45 -7.75 5.42 12.71
C MET A 45 -7.22 4.92 14.06
N ASN A 46 -7.23 5.74 15.11
CA ASN A 46 -6.88 5.35 16.47
C ASN A 46 -7.99 4.52 17.14
N THR A 47 -9.24 4.86 16.87
CA THR A 47 -10.40 4.14 17.43
C THR A 47 -10.60 2.76 16.77
N SER A 48 -10.37 2.64 15.47
CA SER A 48 -10.52 1.38 14.73
C SER A 48 -9.44 0.34 15.07
N LYS A 49 -8.21 0.74 15.39
CA LYS A 49 -7.13 -0.18 15.80
C LYS A 49 -7.45 -0.93 17.09
N GLY A 50 -8.01 -0.20 18.07
CA GLY A 50 -8.43 -0.80 19.34
C GLY A 50 -9.57 -1.82 19.14
N LEU A 51 -10.51 -1.49 18.28
CA LEU A 51 -11.68 -2.34 18.01
C LEU A 51 -11.31 -3.63 17.25
N VAL A 52 -10.46 -3.53 16.23
CA VAL A 52 -9.95 -4.69 15.49
C VAL A 52 -9.10 -5.60 16.38
N PHE A 53 -8.28 -5.03 17.26
CA PHE A 53 -7.50 -5.81 18.22
C PHE A 53 -8.40 -6.54 19.23
N ILE A 54 -9.42 -5.87 19.77
CA ILE A 54 -10.37 -6.48 20.72
C ILE A 54 -11.15 -7.62 20.05
N ILE A 55 -11.59 -7.45 18.80
CA ILE A 55 -12.31 -8.49 18.05
C ILE A 55 -11.40 -9.69 17.75
N LEU A 56 -10.19 -9.46 17.25
CA LEU A 56 -9.24 -10.53 16.94
C LEU A 56 -8.76 -11.28 18.18
N SER A 57 -8.41 -10.57 19.24
CA SER A 57 -7.99 -11.18 20.50
C SER A 57 -9.14 -11.90 21.19
N GLY A 58 -10.36 -11.35 21.14
CA GLY A 58 -11.58 -12.01 21.60
C GLY A 58 -11.87 -13.32 20.84
N PHE A 59 -11.68 -13.33 19.54
CA PHE A 59 -11.85 -14.54 18.71
C PHE A 59 -10.79 -15.61 19.01
N VAL A 60 -9.54 -15.24 19.18
CA VAL A 60 -8.46 -16.17 19.58
C VAL A 60 -8.72 -16.73 20.98
N PHE A 61 -9.13 -15.88 21.92
CA PHE A 61 -9.44 -16.27 23.28
C PHE A 61 -10.65 -17.22 23.35
N TYR A 62 -11.70 -16.96 22.57
CA TYR A 62 -12.86 -17.84 22.46
C TYR A 62 -12.47 -19.24 21.97
N ASN A 63 -11.60 -19.34 20.96
CA ASN A 63 -11.17 -20.64 20.42
C ASN A 63 -10.25 -21.40 21.40
N LEU A 64 -9.39 -20.71 22.14
CA LEU A 64 -8.55 -21.31 23.20
C LEU A 64 -9.40 -21.85 24.38
N LEU A 65 -10.38 -21.09 24.84
CA LEU A 65 -11.32 -21.52 25.88
C LEU A 65 -12.16 -22.73 25.44
N LYS A 66 -12.65 -22.72 24.21
CA LYS A 66 -13.43 -23.84 23.64
C LYS A 66 -12.58 -25.13 23.55
N LYS A 67 -11.29 -25.01 23.24
CA LYS A 67 -10.36 -26.14 23.22
C LYS A 67 -10.08 -26.67 24.63
N MET A 68 -9.81 -25.81 25.62
CA MET A 68 -9.58 -26.19 27.01
C MET A 68 -10.80 -26.87 27.66
N ILE A 69 -12.00 -26.37 27.42
CA ILE A 69 -13.25 -26.98 27.97
C ILE A 69 -13.47 -28.38 27.39
N LYS A 70 -13.15 -28.57 26.07
CA LYS A 70 -13.29 -29.87 25.39
C LYS A 70 -12.30 -30.92 25.94
N ASP A 71 -11.10 -30.53 26.32
CA ASP A 71 -10.06 -31.41 26.87
C ASP A 71 -10.38 -31.77 28.32
N ILE A 72 -10.92 -30.89 29.15
CA ILE A 72 -11.34 -31.16 30.56
C ILE A 72 -12.49 -32.15 30.63
N ILE A 73 -13.44 -32.09 29.66
CA ILE A 73 -14.57 -33.03 29.63
C ILE A 73 -14.14 -34.44 29.16
N LYS A 74 -13.05 -34.56 28.43
CA LYS A 74 -12.54 -35.82 27.89
C LYS A 74 -11.82 -36.67 28.93
N ASP A 75 -11.13 -36.05 29.92
CA ASP A 75 -10.34 -36.77 30.95
C ASP A 75 -11.19 -37.37 32.06
N GLU A 76 -12.40 -36.89 32.33
CA GLU A 76 -13.24 -37.36 33.46
C GLU A 76 -13.92 -38.73 33.22
N ARG A 77 -13.94 -39.18 31.94
CA ARG A 77 -14.58 -40.47 31.60
C ARG A 77 -13.66 -41.71 31.70
N TYR A 78 -12.37 -41.50 31.92
CA TYR A 78 -11.40 -42.60 31.77
C TYR A 78 -11.09 -43.34 33.06
N TYR A 79 -11.49 -42.84 34.26
CA TYR A 79 -11.00 -43.40 35.55
C TYR A 79 -11.96 -44.33 36.31
N ARG A 80 -13.09 -44.71 35.74
CA ARG A 80 -14.07 -45.48 36.48
C ARG A 80 -14.13 -47.00 36.14
N LEU A 81 -13.21 -47.51 35.37
CA LEU A 81 -13.31 -48.90 34.87
C LEU A 81 -12.12 -49.83 35.22
N ILE A 82 -11.52 -49.63 36.34
CA ILE A 82 -10.61 -50.64 36.90
C ILE A 82 -11.04 -50.90 38.31
N VAL A 83 -11.49 -52.02 38.55
CA VAL A 83 -11.56 -52.84 39.78
C VAL A 83 -12.88 -53.58 39.87
N GLU A 84 -12.88 -54.78 39.52
CA GLU A 84 -13.44 -55.89 40.33
C GLU A 84 -13.12 -57.22 39.61
N ASN A 85 -12.29 -58.00 40.22
CA ASN A 85 -11.98 -59.34 39.77
C ASN A 85 -13.25 -60.17 39.69
N ALA A 86 -13.73 -60.43 38.48
CA ALA A 86 -14.88 -61.30 38.30
C ALA A 86 -14.40 -62.76 38.22
N SER A 87 -14.64 -63.49 39.23
CA SER A 87 -14.73 -64.93 39.08
C SER A 87 -16.06 -65.30 38.41
N ASP A 88 -16.06 -66.35 37.60
CA ASP A 88 -17.22 -66.80 36.87
C ASP A 88 -18.44 -67.02 37.80
N LEU A 89 -19.62 -66.65 37.34
CA LEU A 89 -20.86 -66.92 38.05
C LEU A 89 -21.22 -68.37 37.84
N ILE A 90 -21.38 -69.09 38.96
CA ILE A 90 -21.82 -70.46 38.94
C ILE A 90 -23.23 -70.53 39.55
N LEU A 91 -24.17 -71.06 38.77
CA LEU A 91 -25.52 -71.33 39.18
C LEU A 91 -25.76 -72.83 39.19
N VAL A 92 -26.39 -73.31 40.19
CA VAL A 92 -26.91 -74.69 40.24
C VAL A 92 -28.44 -74.64 40.21
N ILE A 93 -29.03 -75.29 39.24
CA ILE A 93 -30.46 -75.19 38.91
C ILE A 93 -31.07 -76.62 38.99
N ASP A 94 -32.21 -76.76 39.58
CA ASP A 94 -32.98 -78.02 39.58
C ASP A 94 -33.74 -78.25 38.29
N ARG A 95 -34.35 -79.43 38.07
CA ARG A 95 -35.18 -79.77 36.90
C ARG A 95 -36.37 -78.81 36.67
N LYS A 96 -36.85 -78.18 37.68
CA LYS A 96 -37.97 -77.24 37.62
C LYS A 96 -37.49 -75.80 37.36
N GLY A 97 -36.17 -75.60 37.20
CA GLY A 97 -35.59 -74.28 36.97
C GLY A 97 -35.42 -73.48 38.26
N LYS A 98 -35.42 -74.14 39.46
CA LYS A 98 -35.22 -73.47 40.72
C LYS A 98 -33.74 -73.39 41.07
N LEU A 99 -33.25 -72.20 41.50
CA LEU A 99 -31.88 -71.94 41.89
C LEU A 99 -31.56 -72.55 43.23
N GLU A 100 -30.67 -73.54 43.27
CA GLU A 100 -30.19 -74.16 44.48
C GLU A 100 -28.94 -73.49 45.03
N TYR A 101 -28.08 -73.04 44.12
CA TYR A 101 -26.87 -72.38 44.54
C TYR A 101 -26.57 -71.27 43.57
N ILE A 102 -26.08 -70.14 44.10
CA ILE A 102 -25.61 -68.99 43.37
C ILE A 102 -24.25 -68.58 43.96
N SER A 103 -23.20 -68.51 43.13
CA SER A 103 -21.87 -68.09 43.67
C SER A 103 -21.85 -66.66 44.13
N PRO A 104 -20.95 -66.25 45.03
CA PRO A 104 -20.84 -64.88 45.50
C PRO A 104 -20.56 -63.87 44.36
N SER A 105 -19.98 -64.34 43.29
CA SER A 105 -19.78 -63.56 42.06
C SER A 105 -21.09 -63.05 41.44
N PHE A 106 -22.22 -63.64 41.84
CA PHE A 106 -23.56 -63.11 41.46
C PHE A 106 -23.73 -61.66 41.93
N GLN A 107 -23.24 -61.38 43.15
CA GLN A 107 -23.35 -60.03 43.72
C GLN A 107 -22.45 -59.07 42.98
N SER A 108 -21.25 -59.48 42.58
CA SER A 108 -20.33 -58.63 41.84
C SER A 108 -20.76 -58.46 40.35
N ILE A 109 -21.34 -59.52 39.75
CA ILE A 109 -21.72 -59.53 38.34
C ILE A 109 -23.13 -58.94 38.16
N VAL A 110 -24.12 -59.44 38.93
CA VAL A 110 -25.54 -59.08 38.75
C VAL A 110 -26.01 -58.02 39.72
N GLY A 111 -25.29 -57.81 40.83
CA GLY A 111 -25.57 -56.78 41.83
C GLY A 111 -26.62 -57.14 42.89
N TYR A 112 -27.20 -58.33 42.82
CA TYR A 112 -28.13 -58.83 43.83
C TYR A 112 -27.45 -59.80 44.80
N HIS A 113 -27.97 -59.83 45.99
CA HIS A 113 -27.43 -60.73 46.96
C HIS A 113 -27.85 -62.19 46.64
N PRO A 114 -26.93 -63.15 46.55
CA PRO A 114 -27.24 -64.51 46.14
C PRO A 114 -28.36 -65.13 46.96
N GLN A 115 -28.40 -64.83 48.27
CA GLN A 115 -29.41 -65.36 49.21
C GLN A 115 -30.84 -64.94 48.85
N ASP A 116 -31.05 -63.82 48.18
CA ASP A 116 -32.37 -63.31 47.80
C ASP A 116 -32.98 -64.13 46.65
N TYR A 117 -32.16 -64.88 45.96
CA TYR A 117 -32.58 -65.64 44.76
C TYR A 117 -32.47 -67.16 44.93
N ILE A 118 -31.80 -67.63 45.95
CA ILE A 118 -31.76 -69.07 46.28
C ILE A 118 -33.21 -69.55 46.59
N GLY A 119 -33.62 -70.61 45.89
CA GLY A 119 -34.94 -71.15 45.99
C GLY A 119 -35.99 -70.57 45.05
N LYS A 120 -35.65 -69.50 44.34
CA LYS A 120 -36.50 -68.94 43.28
C LYS A 120 -36.22 -69.58 41.92
N THR A 121 -37.07 -69.34 40.95
CA THR A 121 -36.89 -69.86 39.58
C THR A 121 -35.94 -68.97 38.79
N VAL A 122 -35.19 -69.57 37.88
CA VAL A 122 -34.26 -68.89 37.01
C VAL A 122 -34.96 -67.79 36.16
N LYS A 123 -36.30 -67.87 36.03
CA LYS A 123 -37.11 -66.85 35.35
C LYS A 123 -37.13 -65.49 36.06
N GLU A 124 -36.73 -65.44 37.32
CA GLU A 124 -36.68 -64.21 38.06
C GLU A 124 -35.37 -63.43 37.81
N ILE A 125 -34.36 -64.11 37.24
CA ILE A 125 -33.05 -63.52 36.88
C ILE A 125 -32.98 -63.25 35.38
N PHE A 126 -33.48 -64.19 34.56
CA PHE A 126 -33.39 -64.15 33.10
C PHE A 126 -34.77 -64.00 32.46
N SER A 127 -34.85 -63.24 31.43
CA SER A 127 -36.07 -63.07 30.63
C SER A 127 -36.47 -64.36 29.93
N GLN A 128 -37.77 -64.50 29.59
CA GLN A 128 -38.29 -65.68 28.90
C GLN A 128 -37.59 -65.95 27.57
N GLU A 129 -37.16 -64.92 26.89
CA GLU A 129 -36.41 -65.01 25.64
C GLU A 129 -35.02 -65.57 25.84
N GLU A 130 -34.31 -65.13 26.87
CA GLU A 130 -32.98 -65.58 27.23
C GLU A 130 -32.97 -67.01 27.67
N ILE A 131 -33.97 -67.42 28.48
CA ILE A 131 -34.18 -68.82 28.90
C ILE A 131 -34.44 -69.70 27.71
N THR A 132 -35.22 -69.23 26.72
CA THR A 132 -35.52 -69.98 25.51
C THR A 132 -34.24 -70.20 24.68
N LYS A 133 -33.40 -69.17 24.53
CA LYS A 133 -32.10 -69.29 23.86
C LYS A 133 -31.15 -70.29 24.59
N LEU A 134 -31.10 -70.23 25.92
CA LEU A 134 -30.30 -71.19 26.72
C LEU A 134 -30.83 -72.60 26.59
N ARG A 135 -32.15 -72.82 26.53
CA ARG A 135 -32.77 -74.10 26.41
C ARG A 135 -32.61 -74.71 24.99
N TYR A 136 -32.66 -73.87 23.95
CA TYR A 136 -32.51 -74.27 22.54
C TYR A 136 -31.09 -74.79 22.26
N SER A 137 -30.08 -74.22 22.82
CA SER A 137 -28.69 -74.65 22.67
C SER A 137 -28.36 -75.93 23.38
N TYR A 138 -29.02 -76.18 24.50
CA TYR A 138 -28.89 -77.43 25.24
C TYR A 138 -29.49 -78.64 24.47
N ILE A 139 -30.57 -78.41 23.74
CA ILE A 139 -31.25 -79.43 22.93
C ILE A 139 -30.45 -79.80 21.68
N GLN A 140 -29.62 -78.92 21.14
CA GLN A 140 -28.86 -79.16 19.91
C GLN A 140 -27.55 -79.93 20.08
N LYS A 141 -27.26 -80.50 21.26
CA LYS A 141 -26.04 -81.31 21.52
C LYS A 141 -24.68 -80.67 21.20
N ASN A 142 -24.60 -79.41 21.01
CA ASN A 142 -23.31 -78.73 20.80
C ASN A 142 -22.75 -78.23 22.17
N GLN A 143 -22.22 -79.14 22.97
CA GLN A 143 -21.88 -78.94 24.35
C GLN A 143 -20.68 -77.99 24.62
N ASN A 144 -20.07 -77.47 23.61
CA ASN A 144 -18.82 -76.69 23.79
C ASN A 144 -18.86 -75.21 23.41
N VAL A 145 -19.95 -74.69 22.89
CA VAL A 145 -20.05 -73.25 22.52
C VAL A 145 -20.82 -72.51 23.61
N PRO A 146 -20.23 -71.56 24.35
CA PRO A 146 -20.95 -70.75 25.31
C PRO A 146 -21.94 -69.86 24.59
N ILE A 147 -23.15 -69.73 25.15
CA ILE A 147 -24.21 -68.91 24.65
C ILE A 147 -24.09 -67.52 25.21
N LYS A 148 -24.02 -66.57 24.34
CA LYS A 148 -24.05 -65.15 24.70
C LYS A 148 -25.49 -64.67 24.95
N PHE A 149 -25.75 -64.08 26.09
CA PHE A 149 -27.02 -63.48 26.46
C PHE A 149 -26.84 -62.21 27.28
N LYS A 150 -27.82 -61.33 27.21
CA LYS A 150 -27.77 -60.01 27.87
C LYS A 150 -28.72 -60.03 29.06
N ILE A 151 -28.25 -59.61 30.23
CA ILE A 151 -29.12 -59.39 31.39
C ILE A 151 -28.98 -57.96 31.91
N LYS A 152 -30.00 -57.51 32.63
CA LYS A 152 -29.90 -56.25 33.39
C LYS A 152 -29.55 -56.58 34.83
N ASN A 153 -28.47 -56.03 35.32
CA ASN A 153 -28.11 -56.14 36.72
C ASN A 153 -29.04 -55.26 37.61
N LYS A 154 -28.91 -55.35 38.93
CA LYS A 154 -29.70 -54.57 39.90
C LYS A 154 -29.72 -53.07 39.63
N SER A 155 -28.68 -52.55 39.04
CA SER A 155 -28.56 -51.14 38.67
C SER A 155 -29.19 -50.79 37.32
N GLY A 156 -29.82 -51.75 36.64
CA GLY A 156 -30.44 -51.57 35.32
C GLY A 156 -29.42 -51.65 34.15
N ARG A 157 -28.15 -51.88 34.41
CA ARG A 157 -27.11 -52.01 33.40
C ARG A 157 -27.23 -53.37 32.67
N THR A 158 -27.17 -53.32 31.36
CA THR A 158 -27.09 -54.53 30.53
C THR A 158 -25.67 -55.06 30.58
N ILE A 159 -25.48 -56.29 31.03
CA ILE A 159 -24.22 -57.06 31.01
C ILE A 159 -24.34 -58.18 30.00
N LEU A 160 -23.23 -58.46 29.28
CA LEU A 160 -23.17 -59.54 28.31
C LEU A 160 -22.51 -60.74 28.98
N LEU A 161 -23.30 -61.78 29.16
CA LEU A 161 -22.83 -63.00 29.80
C LEU A 161 -22.66 -64.12 28.76
N ALA A 162 -21.62 -64.91 28.94
CA ALA A 162 -21.44 -66.15 28.18
C ALA A 162 -21.66 -67.36 29.11
N GLY A 163 -22.75 -68.02 28.91
CA GLY A 163 -23.08 -69.16 29.80
C GLY A 163 -22.94 -70.50 29.10
N LYS A 164 -22.39 -71.44 29.86
CA LYS A 164 -22.31 -72.82 29.48
C LYS A 164 -22.98 -73.64 30.55
N GLY A 165 -24.00 -74.34 30.14
CA GLY A 165 -24.70 -75.31 31.03
C GLY A 165 -24.10 -76.69 30.92
N VAL A 166 -23.77 -77.23 32.05
CA VAL A 166 -23.34 -78.66 32.14
C VAL A 166 -24.35 -79.38 33.03
N SER A 167 -24.89 -80.45 32.48
CA SER A 167 -25.76 -81.33 33.29
C SER A 167 -24.87 -82.17 34.21
N ILE A 168 -25.18 -82.09 35.49
CA ILE A 168 -24.57 -83.04 36.42
C ILE A 168 -25.51 -84.26 36.46
N ALA A 169 -25.05 -85.29 35.76
CA ALA A 169 -25.67 -86.61 35.95
C ALA A 169 -25.23 -87.17 37.32
N ASP A 170 -26.09 -87.04 38.31
CA ASP A 170 -25.87 -87.69 39.61
C ASP A 170 -26.52 -89.06 39.45
N GLU A 171 -25.96 -90.12 40.10
CA GLU A 171 -26.40 -91.53 40.07
C GLU A 171 -27.88 -91.68 40.50
N LYS A 172 -28.53 -90.64 40.97
CA LYS A 172 -29.92 -90.61 41.41
C LYS A 172 -30.85 -89.76 40.52
N ASP A 173 -30.48 -89.46 39.33
CA ASP A 173 -31.27 -88.75 38.26
C ASP A 173 -31.99 -87.47 38.83
N THR A 174 -31.33 -86.75 39.69
CA THR A 174 -31.85 -85.53 40.31
C THR A 174 -31.89 -84.31 39.36
N GLY A 175 -31.27 -84.46 38.15
CA GLY A 175 -31.33 -83.49 37.03
C GLY A 175 -30.96 -82.11 37.45
N ARG A 176 -29.78 -81.93 38.02
CA ARG A 176 -29.21 -80.66 38.34
C ARG A 176 -28.37 -80.14 37.15
N TYR A 177 -28.46 -78.86 36.93
CA TYR A 177 -27.66 -78.20 35.91
C TYR A 177 -26.72 -77.22 36.54
N ILE A 178 -25.46 -77.29 36.25
CA ILE A 178 -24.49 -76.26 36.58
C ILE A 178 -24.42 -75.36 35.35
N VAL A 179 -24.71 -74.12 35.57
CA VAL A 179 -24.53 -73.09 34.57
C VAL A 179 -23.34 -72.24 35.01
N ILE A 180 -22.28 -72.31 34.26
CA ILE A 180 -21.13 -71.46 34.44
C ILE A 180 -21.33 -70.25 33.51
N VAL A 181 -21.36 -69.10 34.07
CA VAL A 181 -21.60 -67.88 33.38
C VAL A 181 -20.43 -66.94 33.62
N GLN A 182 -19.80 -66.58 32.57
CA GLN A 182 -18.72 -65.61 32.55
C GLN A 182 -19.21 -64.25 32.08
N ASP A 183 -18.88 -63.21 32.80
CA ASP A 183 -19.04 -61.87 32.30
C ASP A 183 -18.02 -61.59 31.21
N ILE A 184 -18.47 -61.56 29.99
CA ILE A 184 -17.64 -61.26 28.78
C ILE A 184 -17.84 -59.84 28.31
N THR A 185 -18.52 -59.01 29.14
CA THR A 185 -18.88 -57.64 28.76
C THR A 185 -17.64 -56.81 28.40
N GLU A 186 -16.59 -56.95 29.23
CA GLU A 186 -15.34 -56.20 29.00
C GLU A 186 -14.57 -56.74 27.78
N ARG A 187 -14.53 -58.08 27.65
CA ARG A 187 -13.85 -58.71 26.52
C ARG A 187 -14.52 -58.39 25.19
N ASP A 188 -15.85 -58.51 25.10
CA ASP A 188 -16.65 -58.21 23.92
C ASP A 188 -16.60 -56.70 23.59
N ARG A 189 -16.44 -55.87 24.62
CA ARG A 189 -16.17 -54.43 24.45
C ARG A 189 -14.76 -54.21 23.90
N ALA A 190 -13.74 -54.81 24.56
CA ALA A 190 -12.37 -54.63 24.13
C ALA A 190 -12.15 -55.11 22.69
N GLU A 191 -12.77 -56.23 22.29
CA GLU A 191 -12.74 -56.70 20.91
C GLU A 191 -13.40 -55.70 19.96
N ARG A 192 -14.56 -55.12 20.36
CA ARG A 192 -15.22 -54.06 19.57
C ARG A 192 -14.42 -52.78 19.55
N ASP A 193 -13.93 -52.36 20.72
CA ASP A 193 -13.14 -51.13 20.84
C ASP A 193 -11.81 -51.26 20.03
N LEU A 194 -11.24 -52.46 20.01
CA LEU A 194 -10.06 -52.73 19.16
C LEU A 194 -10.42 -52.60 17.68
N LEU A 195 -11.49 -53.25 17.25
CA LEU A 195 -11.97 -53.19 15.86
C LEU A 195 -12.35 -51.74 15.48
N GLU A 196 -13.07 -51.06 16.38
CA GLU A 196 -13.39 -49.65 16.16
C GLU A 196 -12.12 -48.78 16.15
N SER A 197 -11.13 -49.07 16.98
CA SER A 197 -9.85 -48.36 17.02
C SER A 197 -9.05 -48.65 15.75
N GLU A 198 -8.95 -49.88 15.32
CA GLU A 198 -8.28 -50.24 14.05
C GLU A 198 -8.96 -49.57 12.85
N GLU A 199 -10.31 -49.64 12.78
CA GLU A 199 -11.05 -48.94 11.71
C GLU A 199 -10.84 -47.42 11.81
N ARG A 200 -10.82 -46.87 13.02
CA ARG A 200 -10.59 -45.45 13.24
C ARG A 200 -9.19 -45.06 12.78
N TYR A 201 -8.15 -45.80 13.20
CA TYR A 201 -6.76 -45.56 12.74
C TYR A 201 -6.63 -45.68 11.25
N ARG A 202 -7.21 -46.72 10.66
CA ARG A 202 -7.20 -46.94 9.22
C ARG A 202 -7.84 -45.76 8.48
N LYS A 203 -9.02 -45.33 8.95
CA LYS A 203 -9.69 -44.14 8.38
C LYS A 203 -8.89 -42.84 8.58
N LEU A 204 -8.26 -42.66 9.74
CA LEU A 204 -7.44 -41.49 10.01
C LEU A 204 -6.21 -41.39 9.09
N VAL A 205 -5.59 -42.51 8.78
CA VAL A 205 -4.45 -42.53 7.85
C VAL A 205 -4.92 -42.44 6.39
N GLU A 206 -5.97 -43.16 6.01
CA GLU A 206 -6.48 -43.19 4.65
C GLU A 206 -7.06 -41.86 4.20
N PHE A 207 -7.78 -41.17 5.10
CA PHE A 207 -8.37 -39.85 4.83
C PHE A 207 -7.50 -38.68 5.35
N SER A 208 -6.26 -38.95 5.77
CA SER A 208 -5.33 -37.88 6.09
C SER A 208 -5.11 -36.98 4.86
N PRO A 209 -5.16 -35.65 5.01
CA PRO A 209 -4.82 -34.75 3.90
C PRO A 209 -3.34 -34.79 3.52
N GLU A 210 -2.49 -35.35 4.39
CA GLU A 210 -1.07 -35.52 4.12
C GLU A 210 -0.81 -36.92 3.53
N THR A 211 0.00 -36.96 2.50
CA THR A 211 0.44 -38.21 1.91
C THR A 211 1.20 -39.01 2.94
N THR A 212 0.76 -40.24 3.15
CA THR A 212 1.45 -41.22 3.96
C THR A 212 1.74 -42.43 3.10
N LEU A 213 2.99 -42.81 3.02
CA LEU A 213 3.41 -44.07 2.37
C LEU A 213 4.33 -44.85 3.30
N ILE A 214 4.37 -46.16 3.08
CA ILE A 214 5.28 -47.07 3.79
C ILE A 214 6.06 -47.84 2.72
N HIS A 215 7.34 -47.97 2.92
CA HIS A 215 8.20 -48.76 2.03
C HIS A 215 9.13 -49.68 2.81
N ILE A 216 9.45 -50.86 2.24
CA ILE A 216 10.48 -51.79 2.69
C ILE A 216 11.57 -51.85 1.61
N ASN A 217 12.82 -51.60 1.98
CA ASN A 217 13.94 -51.58 1.05
C ASN A 217 13.74 -50.74 -0.22
N ARG A 218 13.01 -49.59 -0.07
CA ARG A 218 12.62 -48.63 -1.12
C ARG A 218 11.39 -49.04 -1.94
N GLU A 219 10.91 -50.25 -1.85
CA GLU A 219 9.69 -50.71 -2.51
C GLU A 219 8.46 -50.24 -1.70
N ILE A 220 7.56 -49.48 -2.32
CA ILE A 220 6.35 -48.96 -1.70
C ILE A 220 5.37 -50.11 -1.47
N ILE A 221 4.98 -50.34 -0.22
CA ILE A 221 4.02 -51.39 0.18
C ILE A 221 2.66 -50.86 0.60
N TYR A 222 2.60 -49.57 0.96
CA TYR A 222 1.37 -48.90 1.31
C TYR A 222 1.43 -47.42 0.89
N VAL A 223 0.30 -46.89 0.45
CA VAL A 223 0.10 -45.46 0.19
C VAL A 223 -1.37 -45.12 0.46
N ASN A 224 -1.63 -44.02 1.18
CA ASN A 224 -2.98 -43.54 1.42
C ASN A 224 -3.56 -42.80 0.19
N GLN A 225 -4.87 -42.48 0.24
CA GLN A 225 -5.56 -41.81 -0.85
C GLN A 225 -4.91 -40.48 -1.25
N ALA A 226 -4.47 -39.67 -0.26
CA ALA A 226 -3.77 -38.42 -0.52
C ALA A 226 -2.47 -38.64 -1.33
N GLY A 227 -1.77 -39.74 -1.10
CA GLY A 227 -0.56 -40.07 -1.85
C GLY A 227 -0.85 -40.47 -3.29
N VAL A 228 -1.91 -41.21 -3.53
CA VAL A 228 -2.40 -41.54 -4.87
C VAL A 228 -2.70 -40.25 -5.65
N GLU A 229 -3.42 -39.33 -5.03
CA GLU A 229 -3.78 -38.03 -5.64
C GLU A 229 -2.56 -37.15 -5.87
N LEU A 230 -1.64 -37.07 -4.88
CA LEU A 230 -0.44 -36.26 -4.98
C LEU A 230 0.41 -36.65 -6.19
N ILE A 231 0.59 -37.95 -6.43
CA ILE A 231 1.40 -38.48 -7.52
C ILE A 231 0.66 -38.46 -8.87
N GLY A 232 -0.65 -38.24 -8.84
CA GLY A 232 -1.52 -38.22 -10.03
C GLY A 232 -1.81 -39.65 -10.54
N ALA A 233 -1.85 -40.64 -9.62
CA ALA A 233 -2.25 -42.01 -9.93
C ALA A 233 -3.80 -42.14 -9.89
N HIS A 234 -4.32 -43.14 -10.62
CA HIS A 234 -5.76 -43.43 -10.58
C HIS A 234 -6.14 -44.36 -9.41
N ASN A 235 -5.23 -45.18 -8.95
CA ASN A 235 -5.39 -46.05 -7.80
C ASN A 235 -4.01 -46.38 -7.18
N SER A 236 -4.03 -46.99 -5.97
CA SER A 236 -2.82 -47.36 -5.24
C SER A 236 -1.96 -48.40 -5.95
N GLU A 237 -2.58 -49.26 -6.80
CA GLU A 237 -1.86 -50.33 -7.54
C GLU A 237 -0.82 -49.78 -8.53
N GLN A 238 -1.00 -48.53 -8.99
CA GLN A 238 -0.03 -47.86 -9.85
C GLN A 238 1.23 -47.37 -9.11
N VAL A 239 1.15 -47.31 -7.78
CA VAL A 239 2.22 -46.79 -6.90
C VAL A 239 2.88 -47.89 -6.10
N ILE A 240 2.09 -48.85 -5.59
CA ILE A 240 2.59 -49.99 -4.83
C ILE A 240 3.51 -50.85 -5.71
N GLY A 241 4.61 -51.31 -5.13
CA GLY A 241 5.66 -52.11 -5.83
C GLY A 241 6.69 -51.27 -6.57
N ARG A 242 6.54 -49.95 -6.68
CA ARG A 242 7.54 -49.06 -7.29
C ARG A 242 8.60 -48.66 -6.28
N ASP A 243 9.77 -48.27 -6.80
CA ASP A 243 10.83 -47.67 -6.00
C ASP A 243 10.45 -46.23 -5.63
N VAL A 244 10.59 -45.83 -4.37
CA VAL A 244 10.30 -44.46 -3.90
C VAL A 244 11.14 -43.43 -4.66
N LEU A 245 12.30 -43.78 -5.19
CA LEU A 245 13.17 -42.87 -5.93
C LEU A 245 12.64 -42.56 -7.35
N ASP A 246 11.72 -43.38 -7.89
CA ASP A 246 11.10 -43.13 -9.19
C ASP A 246 10.27 -41.84 -9.20
N PHE A 247 9.85 -41.38 -8.02
CA PHE A 247 9.05 -40.17 -7.82
C PHE A 247 9.87 -38.96 -7.39
N ILE A 248 11.18 -39.17 -7.13
CA ILE A 248 12.08 -38.04 -6.78
C ILE A 248 12.64 -37.41 -8.06
N TYR A 249 12.68 -36.09 -8.12
CA TYR A 249 13.28 -35.39 -9.24
C TYR A 249 14.77 -35.79 -9.40
N PRO A 250 15.27 -36.04 -10.61
CA PRO A 250 16.60 -36.67 -10.83
C PRO A 250 17.76 -36.00 -10.10
N GLU A 251 17.76 -34.66 -10.01
CA GLU A 251 18.84 -33.94 -9.33
C GLU A 251 18.81 -34.11 -7.80
N ASP A 252 17.66 -34.44 -7.21
CA ASP A 252 17.47 -34.55 -5.75
C ASP A 252 17.71 -35.99 -5.25
N ILE A 253 17.87 -36.97 -6.16
CA ILE A 253 18.01 -38.40 -5.83
C ILE A 253 19.21 -38.67 -4.90
N ASN A 254 20.37 -38.08 -5.18
CA ASN A 254 21.56 -38.28 -4.35
C ASN A 254 21.36 -37.80 -2.92
N GLN A 255 20.69 -36.66 -2.74
CA GLN A 255 20.35 -36.13 -1.44
C GLN A 255 19.34 -37.03 -0.70
N ALA A 256 18.34 -37.55 -1.40
CA ALA A 256 17.37 -38.48 -0.85
C ALA A 256 18.03 -39.77 -0.34
N ILE A 257 18.95 -40.35 -1.10
CA ILE A 257 19.70 -41.56 -0.70
C ILE A 257 20.52 -41.30 0.57
N GLU A 258 21.22 -40.19 0.67
CA GLU A 258 21.97 -39.83 1.89
C GLU A 258 21.06 -39.66 3.12
N LYS A 259 19.92 -39.03 2.95
CA LYS A 259 18.93 -38.88 4.02
C LYS A 259 18.30 -40.20 4.44
N MET A 260 18.02 -41.11 3.50
CA MET A 260 17.55 -42.46 3.81
C MET A 260 18.55 -43.27 4.70
N LYS A 261 19.88 -43.08 4.50
CA LYS A 261 20.89 -43.65 5.39
C LYS A 261 20.83 -43.06 6.80
N GLN A 262 20.50 -41.77 6.94
CA GLN A 262 20.39 -41.11 8.22
C GLN A 262 19.13 -41.56 8.99
N VAL A 263 18.00 -41.75 8.30
CA VAL A 263 16.75 -42.27 8.88
C VAL A 263 16.99 -43.64 9.50
N ARG A 264 17.75 -44.53 8.83
CA ARG A 264 18.15 -45.86 9.38
C ARG A 264 19.02 -45.76 10.65
N LYS A 265 19.62 -44.61 10.92
CA LYS A 265 20.35 -44.31 12.16
C LYS A 265 19.49 -43.65 13.24
N GLY A 266 18.15 -43.50 13.01
CA GLY A 266 17.22 -42.91 13.92
C GLY A 266 17.14 -41.37 13.86
N ILE A 267 17.74 -40.75 12.84
CA ILE A 267 17.67 -39.29 12.65
C ILE A 267 16.57 -39.01 11.63
N SER A 268 15.52 -38.35 12.07
CA SER A 268 14.40 -37.90 11.25
C SER A 268 14.36 -36.36 11.24
N GLU A 269 14.61 -35.79 10.06
CA GLU A 269 14.51 -34.36 9.82
C GLU A 269 13.65 -34.11 8.59
N ILE A 270 12.85 -33.03 8.63
CA ILE A 270 12.08 -32.59 7.47
C ILE A 270 13.07 -32.09 6.41
N SER A 271 12.89 -32.52 5.19
CA SER A 271 13.72 -32.10 4.07
C SER A 271 12.86 -31.82 2.85
N GLU A 272 13.20 -30.74 2.15
CA GLU A 272 12.49 -30.33 0.94
C GLU A 272 13.00 -31.13 -0.27
N TYR A 273 12.08 -31.64 -1.09
CA TYR A 273 12.37 -32.36 -2.35
C TYR A 273 11.39 -31.95 -3.44
N ARG A 274 11.84 -32.07 -4.67
CA ARG A 274 10.98 -32.03 -5.85
C ARG A 274 10.49 -33.43 -6.16
N ILE A 275 9.19 -33.59 -6.22
CA ILE A 275 8.55 -34.85 -6.64
C ILE A 275 8.09 -34.73 -8.09
N LEU A 276 8.40 -35.78 -8.88
CA LEU A 276 7.95 -35.92 -10.26
C LEU A 276 6.68 -36.78 -10.26
N LYS A 277 5.55 -36.17 -10.65
CA LYS A 277 4.29 -36.89 -10.82
C LYS A 277 4.30 -37.82 -12.04
N LEU A 278 3.32 -38.71 -12.13
CA LEU A 278 3.17 -39.62 -13.27
C LEU A 278 2.90 -38.91 -14.60
N ASP A 279 2.34 -37.71 -14.56
CA ASP A 279 2.10 -36.88 -15.75
C ASP A 279 3.31 -36.00 -16.14
N GLY A 280 4.43 -36.12 -15.42
CA GLY A 280 5.63 -35.34 -15.63
C GLY A 280 5.64 -33.99 -14.92
N THR A 281 4.58 -33.62 -14.19
CA THR A 281 4.54 -32.38 -13.41
C THR A 281 5.47 -32.45 -12.19
N VAL A 282 6.22 -31.39 -11.93
CA VAL A 282 7.09 -31.25 -10.75
C VAL A 282 6.37 -30.47 -9.67
N ILE A 283 6.38 -31.00 -8.44
CA ILE A 283 5.87 -30.34 -7.24
C ILE A 283 6.94 -30.26 -6.17
N PHE A 284 6.86 -29.24 -5.32
CA PHE A 284 7.72 -29.08 -4.16
C PHE A 284 7.07 -29.70 -2.93
N THR A 285 7.84 -30.49 -2.18
CA THR A 285 7.31 -31.21 -1.02
C THR A 285 8.26 -31.14 0.17
N ASP A 286 7.69 -31.11 1.37
CA ASP A 286 8.37 -31.44 2.62
C ASP A 286 8.20 -32.93 2.87
N ILE A 287 9.30 -33.63 3.08
CA ILE A 287 9.32 -35.09 3.35
C ILE A 287 9.90 -35.32 4.75
N MET A 288 9.18 -36.09 5.54
CA MET A 288 9.64 -36.64 6.82
C MET A 288 9.52 -38.17 6.78
N ALA A 289 10.57 -38.86 7.19
CA ALA A 289 10.62 -40.32 7.20
C ALA A 289 11.10 -40.85 8.55
N PHE A 290 10.50 -41.92 9.04
CA PHE A 290 10.89 -42.57 10.28
C PHE A 290 10.70 -44.09 10.21
N ILE A 291 11.49 -44.82 10.99
CA ILE A 291 11.40 -46.26 11.06
C ILE A 291 10.12 -46.67 11.80
N THR A 292 9.44 -47.66 11.25
CA THR A 292 8.26 -48.30 11.83
C THR A 292 8.31 -49.80 11.63
N THR A 293 7.33 -50.51 12.18
CA THR A 293 7.15 -51.94 11.91
C THR A 293 5.85 -52.13 11.15
N TYR A 294 5.89 -52.80 10.03
CA TYR A 294 4.73 -53.13 9.20
C TYR A 294 4.70 -54.64 8.95
N GLU A 295 3.60 -55.29 9.34
CA GLU A 295 3.42 -56.77 9.26
C GLU A 295 4.59 -57.60 9.87
N GLY A 296 5.26 -57.03 10.87
CA GLY A 296 6.38 -57.71 11.57
C GLY A 296 7.77 -57.46 10.95
N GLU A 297 7.86 -56.75 9.86
CA GLU A 297 9.11 -56.35 9.21
C GLU A 297 9.46 -54.88 9.49
N GLU A 298 10.74 -54.54 9.52
CA GLU A 298 11.23 -53.17 9.61
C GLU A 298 10.90 -52.43 8.30
N ALA A 299 10.14 -51.37 8.43
CA ALA A 299 9.69 -50.52 7.33
C ALA A 299 10.02 -49.05 7.61
N VAL A 300 9.93 -48.23 6.60
CA VAL A 300 10.05 -46.78 6.73
C VAL A 300 8.70 -46.15 6.36
N GLN A 301 8.12 -45.40 7.29
CA GLN A 301 6.96 -44.56 7.01
C GLN A 301 7.43 -43.17 6.59
N VAL A 302 6.87 -42.69 5.48
CA VAL A 302 7.19 -41.40 4.89
C VAL A 302 5.91 -40.57 4.89
N ILE A 303 6.02 -39.35 5.41
CA ILE A 303 4.95 -38.34 5.34
C ILE A 303 5.41 -37.25 4.37
N ILE A 304 4.58 -36.96 3.40
CA ILE A 304 4.87 -35.97 2.35
C ILE A 304 3.79 -34.90 2.37
N ARG A 305 4.22 -33.66 2.45
CA ARG A 305 3.35 -32.46 2.38
C ARG A 305 3.67 -31.67 1.12
N ASP A 306 2.68 -31.41 0.29
CA ASP A 306 2.80 -30.49 -0.85
C ASP A 306 2.95 -29.05 -0.34
N ILE A 307 4.10 -28.44 -0.64
CA ILE A 307 4.43 -27.06 -0.29
C ILE A 307 4.44 -26.15 -1.52
N SER A 308 3.94 -26.59 -2.67
CA SER A 308 3.97 -25.81 -3.91
C SER A 308 3.19 -24.49 -3.78
N LYS A 309 2.08 -24.49 -3.03
CA LYS A 309 1.34 -23.25 -2.73
C LYS A 309 2.14 -22.31 -1.83
N ARG A 310 2.84 -22.87 -0.83
CA ARG A 310 3.72 -22.08 0.07
C ARG A 310 4.85 -21.45 -0.73
N LYS A 311 5.56 -22.23 -1.55
CA LYS A 311 6.68 -21.74 -2.39
C LYS A 311 6.22 -20.64 -3.36
N LYS A 312 5.09 -20.83 -4.04
CA LYS A 312 4.53 -19.80 -4.92
C LYS A 312 4.15 -18.53 -4.15
N ALA A 313 3.60 -18.67 -2.94
CA ALA A 313 3.29 -17.53 -2.10
C ALA A 313 4.56 -16.80 -1.60
N GLU A 314 5.60 -17.56 -1.22
CA GLU A 314 6.91 -17.02 -0.85
C GLU A 314 7.54 -16.24 -2.01
N GLU A 315 7.58 -16.82 -3.22
CA GLU A 315 8.05 -16.15 -4.44
C GLU A 315 7.22 -14.89 -4.73
N GLN A 316 5.91 -14.96 -4.56
CA GLN A 316 5.04 -13.82 -4.79
C GLN A 316 5.24 -12.72 -3.74
N VAL A 317 5.48 -13.08 -2.49
CA VAL A 317 5.85 -12.14 -1.42
C VAL A 317 7.19 -11.49 -1.72
N GLU A 318 8.18 -12.24 -2.16
CA GLU A 318 9.49 -11.73 -2.55
C GLU A 318 9.38 -10.77 -3.75
N LEU A 319 8.61 -11.16 -4.77
CA LEU A 319 8.33 -10.27 -5.91
C LEU A 319 7.66 -8.98 -5.47
N LEU A 320 6.64 -9.05 -4.60
CA LEU A 320 5.96 -7.85 -4.09
C LEU A 320 6.83 -7.01 -3.15
N ALA A 321 7.75 -7.64 -2.43
CA ALA A 321 8.67 -6.94 -1.54
C ALA A 321 9.71 -6.10 -2.32
N TYR A 322 10.15 -6.57 -3.49
CA TYR A 322 11.30 -6.00 -4.20
C TYR A 322 10.97 -5.46 -5.60
N TYR A 323 9.82 -5.75 -6.16
CA TYR A 323 9.42 -5.30 -7.49
C TYR A 323 8.10 -4.54 -7.47
N ASP A 324 7.97 -3.55 -8.35
CA ASP A 324 6.74 -2.78 -8.52
C ASP A 324 5.70 -3.59 -9.32
N SER A 325 4.53 -3.78 -8.74
CA SER A 325 3.48 -4.64 -9.33
C SER A 325 2.89 -4.10 -10.63
N LEU A 326 2.97 -2.80 -10.89
CA LEU A 326 2.45 -2.19 -12.13
C LEU A 326 3.45 -2.31 -13.28
N THR A 327 4.70 -2.01 -13.02
CA THR A 327 5.72 -1.86 -14.07
C THR A 327 6.66 -3.07 -14.19
N GLY A 328 6.70 -3.92 -13.16
CA GLY A 328 7.57 -5.12 -13.10
C GLY A 328 9.05 -4.83 -12.87
N ILE A 329 9.47 -3.57 -12.79
CA ILE A 329 10.86 -3.21 -12.43
C ILE A 329 11.05 -3.18 -10.92
N ALA A 330 12.30 -3.11 -10.47
CA ALA A 330 12.65 -3.02 -9.06
C ALA A 330 11.96 -1.82 -8.37
N ASN A 331 11.50 -2.05 -7.14
CA ASN A 331 10.80 -1.04 -6.35
C ASN A 331 11.77 -0.24 -5.44
N ARG A 332 11.20 0.65 -4.63
CA ARG A 332 11.94 1.46 -3.65
C ARG A 332 12.73 0.62 -2.64
N ASN A 333 12.22 -0.52 -2.19
CA ASN A 333 12.91 -1.34 -1.20
C ASN A 333 14.22 -1.90 -1.78
N LEU A 334 14.14 -2.46 -3.00
CA LEU A 334 15.32 -3.00 -3.68
C LEU A 334 16.31 -1.88 -4.06
N LEU A 335 15.84 -0.66 -4.31
CA LEU A 335 16.72 0.51 -4.50
C LEU A 335 17.58 0.77 -3.26
N TYR A 336 16.96 0.84 -2.07
CA TYR A 336 17.68 1.13 -0.84
C TYR A 336 18.72 0.05 -0.52
N GLU A 337 18.36 -1.21 -0.72
CA GLU A 337 19.28 -2.33 -0.54
C GLU A 337 20.46 -2.22 -1.53
N HIS A 338 20.16 -2.03 -2.82
CA HIS A 338 21.17 -1.90 -3.86
C HIS A 338 22.13 -0.71 -3.62
N LEU A 339 21.60 0.46 -3.24
CA LEU A 339 22.42 1.63 -2.94
C LEU A 339 23.28 1.42 -1.69
N SER A 340 22.75 0.77 -0.64
CA SER A 340 23.52 0.45 0.57
C SER A 340 24.71 -0.47 0.27
N GLU A 341 24.47 -1.47 -0.57
CA GLU A 341 25.54 -2.34 -1.06
C GLU A 341 26.56 -1.57 -1.93
N ALA A 342 26.05 -0.70 -2.83
CA ALA A 342 26.90 0.11 -3.70
C ALA A 342 27.78 1.06 -2.89
N VAL A 343 27.24 1.76 -1.88
CA VAL A 343 28.00 2.62 -0.96
C VAL A 343 29.10 1.80 -0.28
N THR A 344 28.74 0.67 0.37
CA THR A 344 29.69 -0.18 1.10
C THR A 344 30.80 -0.73 0.19
N ARG A 345 30.45 -1.13 -1.02
CA ARG A 345 31.38 -1.68 -2.01
C ARG A 345 32.34 -0.60 -2.53
N ASN A 346 31.82 0.57 -2.85
CA ASN A 346 32.60 1.65 -3.46
C ASN A 346 33.43 2.44 -2.44
N GLU A 347 32.99 2.53 -1.18
CA GLU A 347 33.82 3.06 -0.08
C GLU A 347 35.16 2.32 0.01
N LYS A 348 35.15 0.99 -0.09
CA LYS A 348 36.37 0.16 -0.05
C LYS A 348 37.23 0.27 -1.30
N ARG A 349 36.62 0.58 -2.46
CA ARG A 349 37.31 0.60 -3.76
C ARG A 349 37.71 1.98 -4.23
N GLY A 350 37.22 3.05 -3.58
CA GLY A 350 37.40 4.43 -4.00
C GLY A 350 36.75 4.74 -5.36
N GLN A 351 35.68 4.00 -5.72
CA GLN A 351 34.97 4.17 -6.98
C GLN A 351 33.76 5.09 -6.80
N THR A 352 33.29 5.65 -7.90
CA THR A 352 32.12 6.54 -7.93
C THR A 352 30.95 5.86 -8.63
N PHE A 353 29.73 6.28 -8.31
CA PHE A 353 28.53 5.95 -9.04
C PHE A 353 27.59 7.14 -9.06
N ALA A 354 26.67 7.17 -10.02
CA ALA A 354 25.67 8.20 -10.15
C ALA A 354 24.27 7.68 -9.80
N VAL A 355 23.52 8.52 -9.10
CA VAL A 355 22.08 8.35 -8.87
C VAL A 355 21.35 9.40 -9.69
N MET A 356 20.46 8.96 -10.59
CA MET A 356 19.61 9.81 -11.39
C MET A 356 18.18 9.68 -10.90
N PHE A 357 17.59 10.77 -10.42
CA PHE A 357 16.17 10.86 -10.06
C PHE A 357 15.40 11.45 -11.25
N LEU A 358 14.41 10.74 -11.73
CA LEU A 358 13.61 11.09 -12.89
C LEU A 358 12.15 11.28 -12.49
N ASP A 359 11.51 12.30 -13.04
CA ASP A 359 10.07 12.54 -12.91
C ASP A 359 9.47 12.85 -14.27
N LEU A 360 8.28 12.33 -14.53
CA LEU A 360 7.59 12.52 -15.81
C LEU A 360 6.83 13.84 -15.82
N ASP A 361 7.26 14.78 -16.63
CA ASP A 361 6.68 16.12 -16.70
C ASP A 361 5.19 16.08 -17.05
N ARG A 362 4.37 16.76 -16.24
CA ARG A 362 2.90 16.87 -16.43
C ARG A 362 2.13 15.55 -16.44
N PHE A 363 2.66 14.48 -15.85
CA PHE A 363 1.98 13.18 -15.79
C PHE A 363 0.61 13.26 -15.10
N LYS A 364 0.46 14.09 -14.07
CA LYS A 364 -0.82 14.36 -13.42
C LYS A 364 -1.89 14.85 -14.40
N MET A 365 -1.52 15.75 -15.32
CA MET A 365 -2.46 16.26 -16.32
C MET A 365 -2.96 15.14 -17.27
N ILE A 366 -2.11 14.16 -17.58
CA ILE A 366 -2.49 12.98 -18.37
C ILE A 366 -3.52 12.15 -17.57
N ASN A 367 -3.28 11.91 -16.29
CA ASN A 367 -4.23 11.22 -15.43
C ASN A 367 -5.57 11.95 -15.33
N ASP A 368 -5.53 13.26 -15.13
CA ASP A 368 -6.73 14.08 -15.00
C ASP A 368 -7.54 14.13 -16.32
N THR A 369 -6.87 14.04 -17.47
CA THR A 369 -7.50 14.11 -18.78
C THR A 369 -8.00 12.74 -19.30
N TYR A 370 -7.22 11.68 -19.11
CA TYR A 370 -7.47 10.36 -19.71
C TYR A 370 -7.77 9.26 -18.70
N GLY A 371 -7.70 9.58 -17.40
CA GLY A 371 -7.93 8.65 -16.29
C GLY A 371 -6.69 7.85 -15.89
N HIS A 372 -6.68 7.37 -14.64
CA HIS A 372 -5.56 6.64 -14.04
C HIS A 372 -5.15 5.38 -14.82
N SER A 373 -6.12 4.62 -15.35
CA SER A 373 -5.81 3.43 -16.15
C SER A 373 -5.02 3.72 -17.44
N PHE A 374 -5.12 4.92 -17.96
CA PHE A 374 -4.31 5.36 -19.09
C PHE A 374 -2.90 5.73 -18.66
N GLY A 375 -2.78 6.42 -17.51
CA GLY A 375 -1.49 6.70 -16.88
C GLY A 375 -0.72 5.44 -16.51
N ASP A 376 -1.39 4.42 -16.00
CA ASP A 376 -0.78 3.11 -15.69
C ASP A 376 -0.15 2.46 -16.93
N LEU A 377 -0.86 2.47 -18.07
CA LEU A 377 -0.32 1.97 -19.35
C LEU A 377 0.87 2.78 -19.82
N LEU A 378 0.85 4.09 -19.60
CA LEU A 378 1.99 4.97 -19.94
C LEU A 378 3.20 4.61 -19.07
N LEU A 379 3.03 4.44 -17.76
CA LEU A 379 4.10 4.05 -16.83
C LEU A 379 4.73 2.71 -17.23
N GLN A 380 3.92 1.72 -17.61
CA GLN A 380 4.42 0.44 -18.13
C GLN A 380 5.27 0.60 -19.39
N LYS A 381 4.84 1.46 -20.31
CA LYS A 381 5.61 1.73 -21.54
C LYS A 381 6.87 2.54 -21.28
N VAL A 382 6.82 3.49 -20.34
CA VAL A 382 7.99 4.26 -19.89
C VAL A 382 9.01 3.31 -19.26
N SER A 383 8.61 2.46 -18.33
CA SER A 383 9.53 1.51 -17.68
C SER A 383 10.18 0.56 -18.69
N THR A 384 9.40 0.04 -19.63
CA THR A 384 9.93 -0.82 -20.72
C THR A 384 10.94 -0.05 -21.60
N ARG A 385 10.64 1.19 -21.96
CA ARG A 385 11.52 2.02 -22.77
C ARG A 385 12.81 2.38 -22.03
N LEU A 386 12.73 2.70 -20.75
CA LEU A 386 13.89 2.95 -19.88
C LEU A 386 14.76 1.69 -19.77
N THR A 387 14.16 0.53 -19.49
CA THR A 387 14.89 -0.74 -19.35
C THR A 387 15.66 -1.11 -20.62
N ASN A 388 14.99 -1.00 -21.77
CA ASN A 388 15.62 -1.28 -23.07
C ASN A 388 16.77 -0.31 -23.40
N SER A 389 16.74 0.85 -22.84
CA SER A 389 17.68 1.92 -23.14
C SER A 389 18.95 1.87 -22.33
N ILE A 390 18.80 1.50 -21.06
CA ILE A 390 19.91 1.45 -20.12
C ILE A 390 20.60 0.09 -20.20
N GLY A 391 19.84 -0.99 -20.47
CA GLY A 391 20.37 -2.32 -20.59
C GLY A 391 21.20 -2.72 -19.35
N GLU A 392 22.41 -3.24 -19.59
CA GLU A 392 23.34 -3.66 -18.52
C GLU A 392 24.16 -2.51 -17.91
N GLU A 393 24.05 -1.27 -18.46
CA GLU A 393 24.85 -0.14 -18.02
C GLU A 393 24.42 0.40 -16.64
N GLY A 394 23.19 0.12 -16.21
CA GLY A 394 22.66 0.58 -14.94
C GLY A 394 21.45 -0.18 -14.48
N LYS A 395 21.00 0.10 -13.27
CA LYS A 395 19.78 -0.47 -12.69
C LYS A 395 18.70 0.58 -12.56
N ILE A 396 17.46 0.18 -12.85
CA ILE A 396 16.29 1.05 -12.85
C ILE A 396 15.35 0.62 -11.75
N PHE A 397 14.80 1.60 -11.05
CA PHE A 397 13.88 1.42 -9.95
C PHE A 397 12.69 2.38 -10.11
N ARG A 398 11.50 1.94 -9.75
CA ARG A 398 10.36 2.84 -9.57
C ARG A 398 10.30 3.27 -8.11
N TYR A 399 10.45 4.58 -7.90
CA TYR A 399 10.46 5.14 -6.54
C TYR A 399 9.04 5.31 -6.00
N GLY A 400 8.11 5.78 -6.85
CA GLY A 400 6.69 5.92 -6.55
C GLY A 400 5.99 6.77 -7.61
N GLY A 401 4.68 6.64 -7.79
CA GLY A 401 3.95 7.46 -8.76
C GLY A 401 4.56 7.44 -10.15
N ASP A 402 5.00 8.59 -10.63
CA ASP A 402 5.69 8.86 -11.90
C ASP A 402 7.21 9.05 -11.75
N GLU A 403 7.77 8.69 -10.58
CA GLU A 403 9.17 8.85 -10.25
C GLU A 403 9.96 7.55 -10.47
N PHE A 404 11.09 7.67 -11.14
CA PHE A 404 12.03 6.59 -11.39
C PHE A 404 13.43 6.97 -10.91
N ILE A 405 14.20 5.98 -10.45
CA ILE A 405 15.60 6.17 -10.11
C ILE A 405 16.45 5.22 -10.92
N ILE A 406 17.57 5.74 -11.43
CA ILE A 406 18.57 4.97 -12.15
C ILE A 406 19.90 5.09 -11.42
N VAL A 407 20.54 3.95 -11.19
CA VAL A 407 21.86 3.88 -10.59
C VAL A 407 22.86 3.42 -11.66
N LEU A 408 23.87 4.25 -11.92
CA LEU A 408 24.93 3.98 -12.89
C LEU A 408 26.26 3.82 -12.18
N GLU A 409 26.84 2.64 -12.24
CA GLU A 409 28.20 2.39 -11.70
C GLU A 409 29.26 2.83 -12.74
N THR A 410 29.63 4.08 -12.72
CA THR A 410 30.65 4.66 -13.61
C THR A 410 31.39 5.81 -12.94
N ASP A 411 32.68 5.92 -13.26
CA ASP A 411 33.55 7.03 -12.84
C ASP A 411 33.58 8.20 -13.86
N LYS A 412 32.95 8.01 -15.03
CA LYS A 412 32.97 8.97 -16.12
C LYS A 412 31.73 9.85 -16.13
N ARG A 413 31.88 11.11 -15.75
CA ARG A 413 30.81 12.10 -15.81
C ARG A 413 30.20 12.26 -17.21
N SER A 414 31.02 12.15 -18.26
CA SER A 414 30.54 12.18 -19.65
C SER A 414 29.53 11.08 -19.94
N LYS A 415 29.78 9.85 -19.45
CA LYS A 415 28.85 8.72 -19.61
C LYS A 415 27.53 8.95 -18.90
N VAL A 416 27.56 9.56 -17.71
CA VAL A 416 26.36 9.94 -16.95
C VAL A 416 25.53 10.96 -17.76
N SER A 417 26.18 12.01 -18.32
CA SER A 417 25.52 13.01 -19.16
C SER A 417 24.95 12.40 -20.44
N GLU A 418 25.71 11.57 -21.15
CA GLU A 418 25.25 10.87 -22.35
C GLU A 418 24.01 9.99 -22.06
N THR A 419 24.00 9.31 -20.91
CA THR A 419 22.86 8.49 -20.51
C THR A 419 21.64 9.35 -20.19
N ALA A 420 21.81 10.48 -19.49
CA ALA A 420 20.72 11.41 -19.21
C ALA A 420 20.13 12.00 -20.50
N GLU A 421 20.96 12.46 -21.44
CA GLU A 421 20.54 12.97 -22.75
C GLU A 421 19.80 11.92 -23.58
N LYS A 422 20.32 10.69 -23.59
CA LYS A 422 19.67 9.55 -24.26
C LYS A 422 18.29 9.28 -23.69
N ILE A 423 18.13 9.31 -22.36
CA ILE A 423 16.83 9.11 -21.69
C ILE A 423 15.85 10.21 -22.07
N ILE A 424 16.26 11.47 -21.98
CA ILE A 424 15.44 12.63 -22.34
C ILE A 424 14.96 12.51 -23.77
N PHE A 425 15.88 12.28 -24.72
CA PHE A 425 15.56 12.14 -26.15
C PHE A 425 14.55 11.02 -26.40
N MET A 426 14.75 9.90 -25.76
CA MET A 426 13.90 8.74 -25.97
C MET A 426 12.51 8.88 -25.34
N LEU A 427 12.40 9.47 -24.14
CA LEU A 427 11.12 9.68 -23.50
C LEU A 427 10.32 10.78 -24.21
N ALA A 428 10.98 11.76 -24.83
CA ALA A 428 10.33 12.77 -25.69
C ALA A 428 9.72 12.18 -26.95
N SER A 429 10.13 10.98 -27.38
CA SER A 429 9.54 10.29 -28.52
C SER A 429 8.12 9.81 -28.21
N PRO A 430 7.18 9.83 -29.19
CA PRO A 430 5.78 9.53 -28.92
C PRO A 430 5.56 8.11 -28.39
N PHE A 431 4.62 7.99 -27.45
CA PHE A 431 4.09 6.74 -26.94
C PHE A 431 2.74 6.45 -27.60
N VAL A 432 2.56 5.25 -28.13
CA VAL A 432 1.27 4.82 -28.66
C VAL A 432 0.53 4.02 -27.59
N ILE A 433 -0.61 4.54 -27.12
CA ILE A 433 -1.46 3.92 -26.09
C ILE A 433 -2.90 3.92 -26.61
N LYS A 434 -3.51 2.74 -26.76
CA LYS A 434 -4.88 2.60 -27.30
C LYS A 434 -5.10 3.43 -28.57
N ASP A 435 -4.19 3.30 -29.54
CA ASP A 435 -4.20 3.97 -30.84
C ASP A 435 -4.06 5.51 -30.81
N ARG A 436 -3.66 6.07 -29.67
CA ARG A 436 -3.36 7.49 -29.51
C ARG A 436 -1.87 7.71 -29.31
N GLN A 437 -1.33 8.72 -29.99
CA GLN A 437 0.03 9.17 -29.75
C GLN A 437 0.04 10.16 -28.59
N MET A 438 0.93 9.92 -27.62
CA MET A 438 1.15 10.76 -26.45
C MET A 438 2.60 11.18 -26.39
N PHE A 439 2.83 12.43 -26.02
CA PHE A 439 4.15 13.00 -25.80
C PHE A 439 4.30 13.28 -24.31
N ILE A 440 5.39 12.86 -23.73
CA ILE A 440 5.75 13.15 -22.36
C ILE A 440 7.26 13.38 -22.32
N SER A 441 7.69 14.35 -21.54
CA SER A 441 9.09 14.60 -21.25
C SER A 441 9.43 14.18 -19.84
N THR A 442 10.71 14.25 -19.50
CA THR A 442 11.20 13.95 -18.15
C THR A 442 12.21 14.98 -17.69
N SER A 443 12.17 15.31 -16.42
CA SER A 443 13.19 16.09 -15.74
C SER A 443 14.06 15.17 -14.91
N ILE A 444 15.39 15.32 -14.98
CA ILE A 444 16.36 14.43 -14.35
C ILE A 444 17.26 15.19 -13.41
N GLY A 445 17.39 14.75 -12.16
CA GLY A 445 18.40 15.23 -11.23
C GLY A 445 19.46 14.17 -10.97
N ILE A 446 20.71 14.59 -10.89
CA ILE A 446 21.88 13.70 -10.81
C ILE A 446 22.72 14.05 -9.60
N SER A 447 22.97 13.05 -8.75
CA SER A 447 23.95 13.10 -7.66
C SER A 447 25.04 12.05 -7.85
N ILE A 448 26.27 12.36 -7.45
CA ILE A 448 27.46 11.50 -7.60
C ILE A 448 28.03 11.12 -6.23
N TYR A 449 28.11 9.82 -5.97
CA TYR A 449 28.80 9.29 -4.80
C TYR A 449 30.33 9.37 -4.97
N PRO A 450 31.12 9.74 -3.93
CA PRO A 450 30.71 10.23 -2.61
C PRO A 450 30.54 11.76 -2.57
N LYS A 451 30.85 12.46 -3.68
CA LYS A 451 30.94 13.93 -3.75
C LYS A 451 29.63 14.63 -3.32
N ASP A 452 28.52 14.12 -3.78
CA ASP A 452 27.22 14.74 -3.61
C ASP A 452 26.36 14.04 -2.53
N GLY A 453 26.96 13.09 -1.79
CA GLY A 453 26.33 12.37 -0.66
C GLY A 453 27.15 11.14 -0.27
N GLU A 454 27.34 10.93 1.04
CA GLU A 454 28.08 9.79 1.59
C GLU A 454 27.19 8.62 2.00
N ASN A 455 25.86 8.82 2.02
CA ASN A 455 24.87 7.82 2.36
C ASN A 455 23.72 7.83 1.36
N VAL A 456 22.88 6.79 1.43
CA VAL A 456 21.78 6.57 0.50
C VAL A 456 20.77 7.71 0.51
N GLU A 457 20.39 8.16 1.70
CA GLU A 457 19.40 9.21 1.89
C GLU A 457 19.86 10.53 1.28
N ALA A 458 21.11 10.90 1.53
CA ALA A 458 21.70 12.13 0.98
C ALA A 458 21.77 12.09 -0.55
N LEU A 459 22.15 10.95 -1.15
CA LEU A 459 22.21 10.81 -2.60
C LEU A 459 20.84 10.94 -3.24
N ILE A 460 19.84 10.26 -2.69
CA ILE A 460 18.45 10.35 -3.21
C ILE A 460 17.92 11.77 -3.04
N GLN A 461 18.05 12.37 -1.86
CA GLN A 461 17.61 13.73 -1.59
C GLN A 461 18.27 14.75 -2.53
N ASN A 462 19.58 14.64 -2.72
CA ASN A 462 20.32 15.59 -3.54
C ASN A 462 20.05 15.41 -5.03
N SER A 463 19.78 14.19 -5.49
CA SER A 463 19.29 13.96 -6.85
C SER A 463 17.87 14.51 -7.06
N ASP A 464 16.97 14.38 -6.06
CA ASP A 464 15.62 14.95 -6.11
C ASP A 464 15.67 16.50 -6.18
N ILE A 465 16.48 17.16 -5.35
CA ILE A 465 16.71 18.62 -5.41
C ILE A 465 17.19 19.05 -6.80
N ALA A 466 18.09 18.30 -7.39
CA ALA A 466 18.60 18.59 -8.73
C ALA A 466 17.50 18.37 -9.80
N MET A 467 16.68 17.35 -9.68
CA MET A 467 15.55 17.08 -10.56
C MET A 467 14.48 18.18 -10.49
N TYR A 468 14.19 18.64 -9.27
CA TYR A 468 13.29 19.77 -9.08
C TYR A 468 13.82 21.04 -9.79
N ASN A 469 15.12 21.30 -9.67
CA ASN A 469 15.76 22.42 -10.39
C ASN A 469 15.70 22.24 -11.92
N ALA A 470 15.79 21.00 -12.42
CA ALA A 470 15.57 20.73 -13.84
C ALA A 470 14.14 21.08 -14.28
N LYS A 471 13.14 20.81 -13.44
CA LYS A 471 11.75 21.22 -13.72
C LYS A 471 11.58 22.73 -13.79
N GLU A 472 12.25 23.48 -12.91
CA GLU A 472 12.23 24.94 -12.90
C GLU A 472 12.91 25.55 -14.13
N ASN A 473 14.00 24.97 -14.57
CA ASN A 473 14.75 25.42 -15.73
C ASN A 473 14.16 24.94 -17.07
N GLY A 474 12.82 24.85 -17.15
CA GLY A 474 12.10 24.64 -18.41
C GLY A 474 11.68 23.19 -18.67
N LYS A 475 11.89 22.26 -17.73
CA LYS A 475 11.59 20.82 -17.90
C LYS A 475 12.35 20.18 -19.07
N ASN A 476 12.15 18.88 -19.29
CA ASN A 476 12.78 18.16 -20.40
C ASN A 476 14.30 18.36 -20.48
N ASN A 477 14.95 18.38 -19.34
CA ASN A 477 16.40 18.55 -19.19
C ASN A 477 16.92 17.78 -17.99
N TYR A 478 18.26 17.81 -17.81
CA TYR A 478 18.88 17.25 -16.61
C TYR A 478 19.74 18.28 -15.88
N GLN A 479 19.86 18.12 -14.56
CA GLN A 479 20.72 18.94 -13.71
C GLN A 479 21.56 18.07 -12.79
N TYR A 480 22.83 18.46 -12.63
CA TYR A 480 23.67 17.89 -11.57
C TYR A 480 23.41 18.61 -10.26
N TYR A 481 23.41 17.87 -9.18
CA TYR A 481 23.38 18.47 -7.87
C TYR A 481 24.61 19.37 -7.64
N THR A 482 24.37 20.50 -7.01
CA THR A 482 25.39 21.39 -6.43
C THR A 482 24.90 21.86 -5.07
N SER A 483 25.80 22.15 -4.15
CA SER A 483 25.41 22.63 -2.82
C SER A 483 24.61 23.94 -2.85
N SER A 484 24.76 24.76 -3.91
CA SER A 484 23.96 25.97 -4.12
C SER A 484 22.47 25.65 -4.38
N LEU A 485 22.14 24.52 -5.03
CA LEU A 485 20.75 24.11 -5.27
C LEU A 485 20.02 23.79 -3.97
N ASN A 486 20.69 23.23 -2.99
CA ASN A 486 20.09 22.95 -1.68
C ASN A 486 19.68 24.25 -0.98
N LEU A 487 20.52 25.27 -1.05
CA LEU A 487 20.19 26.60 -0.51
C LEU A 487 18.99 27.22 -1.24
N SER A 488 18.95 27.15 -2.57
CA SER A 488 17.83 27.66 -3.37
C SER A 488 16.52 26.93 -3.06
N HIS A 489 16.55 25.61 -2.95
CA HIS A 489 15.37 24.81 -2.64
C HIS A 489 14.84 25.12 -1.22
N ARG A 490 15.72 25.21 -0.22
CA ARG A 490 15.35 25.58 1.14
C ARG A 490 14.77 26.99 1.21
N TRP A 491 15.42 27.93 0.55
CA TRP A 491 14.94 29.31 0.40
C TRP A 491 13.52 29.36 -0.15
N ARG A 492 13.25 28.60 -1.20
CA ARG A 492 11.93 28.55 -1.82
C ARG A 492 10.85 27.98 -0.92
N MET A 493 11.15 26.92 -0.14
CA MET A 493 10.20 26.38 0.84
C MET A 493 9.89 27.39 1.95
N GLU A 494 10.90 28.16 2.38
CA GLU A 494 10.72 29.22 3.36
C GLU A 494 9.86 30.34 2.79
N LEU A 495 10.09 30.74 1.53
CA LEU A 495 9.25 31.72 0.83
C LEU A 495 7.80 31.24 0.65
N GLU A 496 7.57 29.99 0.27
CA GLU A 496 6.22 29.45 0.14
C GLU A 496 5.44 29.51 1.46
N THR A 497 6.11 29.10 2.53
CA THR A 497 5.52 29.12 3.88
C THR A 497 5.20 30.55 4.33
N GLY A 498 6.11 31.49 4.08
CA GLY A 498 5.89 32.90 4.37
C GLY A 498 4.75 33.51 3.56
N LEU A 499 4.73 33.24 2.26
CA LEU A 499 3.76 33.82 1.32
C LEU A 499 2.32 33.41 1.63
N ARG A 500 2.11 32.18 2.12
CA ARG A 500 0.76 31.73 2.58
C ARG A 500 0.17 32.63 3.65
N ASN A 501 0.99 33.21 4.50
CA ASN A 501 0.57 34.05 5.61
C ASN A 501 0.74 35.55 5.33
N ALA A 502 1.38 35.93 4.23
CA ALA A 502 1.76 37.29 3.95
C ALA A 502 0.58 38.31 3.91
N ILE A 503 -0.58 37.90 3.39
CA ILE A 503 -1.79 38.73 3.40
C ILE A 503 -2.29 38.93 4.84
N THR A 504 -2.38 37.86 5.62
CA THR A 504 -2.94 37.90 7.00
C THR A 504 -2.01 38.67 7.93
N ASN A 505 -0.71 38.58 7.71
CA ASN A 505 0.29 39.26 8.51
C ASN A 505 0.55 40.73 8.08
N ASN A 506 -0.15 41.21 7.04
CA ASN A 506 0.06 42.56 6.46
C ASN A 506 1.53 42.77 5.97
N GLU A 507 2.15 41.74 5.40
CA GLU A 507 3.50 41.79 4.86
C GLU A 507 3.52 42.29 3.40
N LEU A 508 2.36 42.23 2.72
CA LEU A 508 2.18 42.75 1.37
C LEU A 508 1.81 44.24 1.39
N SER A 509 2.37 44.97 0.44
CA SER A 509 2.03 46.38 0.20
C SER A 509 2.04 46.68 -1.29
N LEU A 510 1.38 47.76 -1.72
CA LEU A 510 1.44 48.25 -3.09
C LEU A 510 2.33 49.48 -3.14
N HIS A 511 3.27 49.48 -4.07
CA HIS A 511 3.97 50.67 -4.52
C HIS A 511 3.40 51.06 -5.90
N TYR A 512 3.42 52.31 -6.21
CA TYR A 512 2.82 52.85 -7.42
C TYR A 512 3.89 53.55 -8.25
N GLN A 513 3.92 53.30 -9.54
CA GLN A 513 4.84 53.96 -10.47
C GLN A 513 4.08 54.81 -11.46
N PRO A 514 4.48 56.09 -11.68
CA PRO A 514 3.76 57.00 -12.56
C PRO A 514 3.99 56.65 -14.01
N GLN A 515 2.92 56.68 -14.80
CA GLN A 515 2.89 56.71 -16.25
C GLN A 515 2.75 58.19 -16.68
N VAL A 516 3.63 58.65 -17.51
CA VAL A 516 3.80 60.06 -17.83
C VAL A 516 3.57 60.32 -19.32
N ASP A 517 2.85 61.38 -19.61
CA ASP A 517 2.76 61.96 -20.94
C ASP A 517 3.99 62.84 -21.19
N LEU A 518 4.82 62.49 -22.13
CA LEU A 518 6.09 63.16 -22.44
C LEU A 518 5.89 64.56 -23.07
N VAL A 519 4.69 64.91 -23.57
CA VAL A 519 4.36 66.22 -24.17
C VAL A 519 3.91 67.17 -23.07
N SER A 520 2.95 66.75 -22.24
CA SER A 520 2.40 67.61 -21.18
C SER A 520 3.20 67.53 -19.87
N ASN A 521 4.08 66.57 -19.74
CA ASN A 521 4.79 66.24 -18.50
C ASN A 521 3.84 65.96 -17.31
N GLN A 522 2.64 65.45 -17.60
CA GLN A 522 1.66 65.10 -16.56
C GLN A 522 1.59 63.61 -16.32
N ILE A 523 1.27 63.23 -15.12
CA ILE A 523 0.92 61.85 -14.76
C ILE A 523 -0.45 61.53 -15.33
N ILE A 524 -0.55 60.50 -16.16
CA ILE A 524 -1.78 60.03 -16.80
C ILE A 524 -2.29 58.73 -16.16
N GLY A 525 -1.46 58.02 -15.40
CA GLY A 525 -1.83 56.79 -14.74
C GLY A 525 -0.78 56.34 -13.73
N LEU A 526 -1.11 55.36 -12.96
CA LEU A 526 -0.21 54.74 -11.99
C LEU A 526 -0.28 53.24 -12.15
N GLU A 527 0.88 52.59 -12.22
CA GLU A 527 0.95 51.12 -12.15
C GLU A 527 1.11 50.68 -10.70
N ALA A 528 0.24 49.76 -10.23
CA ALA A 528 0.29 49.19 -8.90
C ALA A 528 1.18 47.97 -8.88
N LEU A 529 2.30 48.08 -8.21
CA LEU A 529 3.35 47.06 -8.14
C LEU A 529 3.40 46.46 -6.75
N ILE A 530 3.14 45.17 -6.62
CA ILE A 530 3.16 44.46 -5.35
C ILE A 530 4.58 44.42 -4.76
N ARG A 531 4.67 44.59 -3.46
CA ARG A 531 5.90 44.46 -2.66
C ARG A 531 5.64 43.54 -1.46
N TRP A 532 6.54 42.59 -1.25
CA TRP A 532 6.48 41.72 -0.09
C TRP A 532 7.64 42.06 0.85
N LYS A 533 7.33 42.48 2.07
CA LYS A 533 8.31 42.73 3.11
C LYS A 533 8.26 41.61 4.13
N HIS A 534 9.12 40.62 3.93
CA HIS A 534 9.25 39.51 4.87
C HIS A 534 9.89 40.00 6.19
N PRO A 535 9.43 39.52 7.37
CA PRO A 535 9.96 39.97 8.65
C PRO A 535 11.46 39.75 8.82
N ASP A 536 11.97 38.60 8.36
CA ASP A 536 13.39 38.20 8.55
C ASP A 536 14.27 38.59 7.36
N TYR A 537 13.75 38.62 6.14
CA TYR A 537 14.54 38.78 4.90
C TYR A 537 14.38 40.16 4.25
N GLY A 538 13.52 41.02 4.79
CA GLY A 538 13.25 42.31 4.18
C GLY A 538 12.41 42.24 2.91
N PHE A 539 12.69 43.06 1.92
CA PHE A 539 11.94 43.06 0.67
C PHE A 539 12.35 41.91 -0.25
N ILE A 540 11.38 41.04 -0.56
CA ILE A 540 11.49 39.94 -1.52
C ILE A 540 11.06 40.46 -2.92
N SER A 541 11.85 40.10 -3.94
CA SER A 541 11.55 40.50 -5.31
C SER A 541 10.26 39.87 -5.85
N PRO A 542 9.39 40.62 -6.53
CA PRO A 542 8.24 40.06 -7.27
C PRO A 542 8.65 38.95 -8.23
N ALA A 543 9.80 39.05 -8.87
CA ALA A 543 10.34 38.01 -9.77
C ALA A 543 10.61 36.68 -9.09
N GLU A 544 10.79 36.65 -7.74
CA GLU A 544 10.97 35.43 -6.97
C GLU A 544 9.65 34.85 -6.47
N PHE A 545 8.75 35.68 -5.92
CA PHE A 545 7.54 35.16 -5.28
C PHE A 545 6.31 35.06 -6.19
N ILE A 546 6.21 35.82 -7.28
CA ILE A 546 5.07 35.71 -8.19
C ILE A 546 5.02 34.33 -8.89
N PRO A 547 6.12 33.80 -9.47
CA PRO A 547 6.11 32.45 -10.02
C PRO A 547 5.74 31.39 -8.97
N LEU A 548 6.24 31.53 -7.75
CA LEU A 548 5.90 30.66 -6.64
C LEU A 548 4.40 30.74 -6.27
N ALA A 549 3.83 31.95 -6.26
CA ALA A 549 2.41 32.14 -6.05
C ALA A 549 1.55 31.49 -7.13
N GLU A 550 1.99 31.55 -8.38
CA GLU A 550 1.33 30.90 -9.52
C GLU A 550 1.34 29.38 -9.38
N GLU A 551 2.50 28.78 -9.10
CA GLU A 551 2.64 27.33 -8.93
C GLU A 551 1.83 26.76 -7.75
N THR A 552 1.80 27.50 -6.66
CA THR A 552 1.09 27.10 -5.43
C THR A 552 -0.40 27.48 -5.44
N GLY A 553 -0.86 28.24 -6.45
CA GLY A 553 -2.23 28.75 -6.51
C GLY A 553 -2.52 29.92 -5.58
N LEU A 554 -1.53 30.42 -4.84
CA LEU A 554 -1.68 31.60 -3.98
C LEU A 554 -1.92 32.86 -4.77
N ILE A 555 -1.58 32.87 -6.06
CA ILE A 555 -1.77 34.02 -6.95
C ILE A 555 -3.24 34.48 -7.03
N PHE A 556 -4.21 33.57 -6.85
CA PHE A 556 -5.63 33.94 -6.86
C PHE A 556 -5.98 34.85 -5.67
N SER A 557 -5.54 34.49 -4.46
CA SER A 557 -5.80 35.28 -3.27
C SER A 557 -5.00 36.57 -3.23
N ILE A 558 -3.74 36.53 -3.65
CA ILE A 558 -2.86 37.70 -3.76
C ILE A 558 -3.42 38.67 -4.80
N GLY A 559 -3.79 38.21 -5.99
CA GLY A 559 -4.32 39.06 -7.05
C GLY A 559 -5.64 39.71 -6.67
N LYS A 560 -6.55 38.99 -5.97
CA LYS A 560 -7.77 39.59 -5.42
C LYS A 560 -7.45 40.68 -4.41
N TRP A 561 -6.47 40.47 -3.55
CA TRP A 561 -6.02 41.45 -2.57
C TRP A 561 -5.40 42.68 -3.26
N VAL A 562 -4.56 42.48 -4.29
CA VAL A 562 -3.94 43.55 -5.10
C VAL A 562 -5.00 44.40 -5.77
N LEU A 563 -5.95 43.80 -6.48
CA LEU A 563 -7.04 44.49 -7.17
C LEU A 563 -7.88 45.33 -6.17
N LYS A 564 -8.28 44.70 -5.05
CA LYS A 564 -9.06 45.42 -4.02
C LYS A 564 -8.30 46.58 -3.44
N THR A 565 -7.03 46.41 -3.10
CA THR A 565 -6.19 47.47 -2.50
C THR A 565 -5.95 48.60 -3.50
N ALA A 566 -5.63 48.27 -4.77
CA ALA A 566 -5.39 49.26 -5.81
C ALA A 566 -6.66 50.09 -6.12
N CYS A 567 -7.81 49.43 -6.28
CA CYS A 567 -9.10 50.11 -6.50
C CYS A 567 -9.48 51.02 -5.34
N THR A 568 -9.36 50.53 -4.10
CA THR A 568 -9.66 51.33 -2.91
C THR A 568 -8.76 52.56 -2.82
N GLN A 569 -7.47 52.37 -3.07
CA GLN A 569 -6.50 53.47 -3.04
C GLN A 569 -6.73 54.49 -4.17
N CYS A 570 -7.05 54.03 -5.37
CA CYS A 570 -7.38 54.90 -6.50
C CYS A 570 -8.64 55.79 -6.17
N LYS A 571 -9.69 55.15 -5.64
CA LYS A 571 -10.89 55.89 -5.20
C LYS A 571 -10.58 56.95 -4.16
N GLN A 572 -9.74 56.66 -3.16
CA GLN A 572 -9.31 57.66 -2.17
C GLN A 572 -8.61 58.85 -2.84
N TRP A 573 -7.77 58.64 -3.83
CA TRP A 573 -7.11 59.73 -4.53
C TRP A 573 -8.07 60.58 -5.36
N ILE A 574 -9.03 59.93 -6.04
CA ILE A 574 -10.10 60.63 -6.77
C ILE A 574 -10.93 61.50 -5.82
N ASP A 575 -11.32 60.94 -4.67
CA ASP A 575 -12.13 61.68 -3.65
C ASP A 575 -11.36 62.84 -3.03
N MET A 576 -10.03 62.77 -3.01
CA MET A 576 -9.14 63.89 -2.64
C MET A 576 -8.97 64.94 -3.75
N GLY A 577 -9.55 64.70 -4.93
CA GLY A 577 -9.43 65.61 -6.09
C GLY A 577 -8.05 65.61 -6.75
N LEU A 578 -7.28 64.47 -6.60
CA LEU A 578 -5.98 64.35 -7.23
C LEU A 578 -6.15 63.99 -8.72
N PRO A 579 -5.33 64.54 -9.60
CA PRO A 579 -5.41 64.28 -11.05
C PRO A 579 -4.84 62.87 -11.34
N ILE A 580 -5.73 61.90 -11.50
CA ILE A 580 -5.39 60.54 -11.86
C ILE A 580 -6.39 60.04 -12.90
N ASP A 581 -5.92 59.51 -14.00
CA ASP A 581 -6.76 58.97 -15.07
C ASP A 581 -7.03 57.49 -14.93
N SER A 582 -6.03 56.68 -14.45
CA SER A 582 -6.20 55.26 -14.22
C SER A 582 -5.20 54.71 -13.22
N VAL A 583 -5.57 53.57 -12.59
CA VAL A 583 -4.63 52.66 -11.93
C VAL A 583 -4.56 51.36 -12.69
N ALA A 584 -3.34 50.99 -13.07
CA ALA A 584 -3.04 49.73 -13.78
C ALA A 584 -2.67 48.64 -12.80
N VAL A 585 -3.18 47.44 -13.00
CA VAL A 585 -2.94 46.26 -12.17
C VAL A 585 -2.57 45.08 -13.04
N ASN A 586 -1.42 44.48 -12.75
CA ASN A 586 -0.95 43.26 -13.41
C ASN A 586 -1.82 42.04 -13.05
N VAL A 587 -2.20 41.25 -14.04
CA VAL A 587 -3.04 40.06 -13.90
C VAL A 587 -2.31 38.83 -14.43
N SER A 588 -2.09 37.85 -13.56
CA SER A 588 -1.49 36.58 -13.96
C SER A 588 -2.36 35.83 -14.98
N PRO A 589 -1.73 35.13 -15.97
CA PRO A 589 -2.46 34.29 -16.90
C PRO A 589 -3.34 33.21 -16.25
N LEU A 590 -2.95 32.70 -15.10
CA LEU A 590 -3.74 31.73 -14.31
C LEU A 590 -4.99 32.39 -13.73
N GLN A 591 -4.83 33.57 -13.13
CA GLN A 591 -5.90 34.35 -12.56
C GLN A 591 -6.90 34.80 -13.65
N PHE A 592 -6.40 35.25 -14.79
CA PHE A 592 -7.25 35.68 -15.92
C PHE A 592 -8.17 34.55 -16.44
N ARG A 593 -7.74 33.28 -16.36
CA ARG A 593 -8.52 32.11 -16.80
C ARG A 593 -9.45 31.54 -15.75
N GLU A 594 -9.48 32.11 -14.57
CA GLU A 594 -10.38 31.68 -13.49
C GLU A 594 -11.85 31.92 -13.88
N LYS A 595 -12.70 30.89 -13.67
CA LYS A 595 -14.12 30.95 -14.07
C LYS A 595 -14.89 32.14 -13.50
N ASN A 596 -14.50 32.62 -12.33
CA ASN A 596 -15.17 33.70 -11.62
C ASN A 596 -14.43 35.04 -11.71
N PHE A 597 -13.43 35.16 -12.57
CA PHE A 597 -12.58 36.37 -12.64
C PHE A 597 -13.39 37.62 -12.94
N VAL A 598 -14.25 37.59 -13.95
CA VAL A 598 -15.14 38.75 -14.32
C VAL A 598 -16.01 39.17 -13.13
N ALA A 599 -16.67 38.20 -12.48
CA ALA A 599 -17.50 38.43 -11.32
C ALA A 599 -16.69 39.02 -10.14
N SER A 600 -15.46 38.55 -9.95
CA SER A 600 -14.56 39.04 -8.90
C SER A 600 -14.15 40.52 -9.14
N VAL A 601 -13.82 40.86 -10.38
CA VAL A 601 -13.48 42.24 -10.77
C VAL A 601 -14.69 43.17 -10.53
N ASN A 602 -15.88 42.78 -10.99
CA ASN A 602 -17.10 43.57 -10.79
C ASN A 602 -17.40 43.79 -9.28
N GLN A 603 -17.32 42.72 -8.49
CA GLN A 603 -17.51 42.79 -7.04
C GLN A 603 -16.51 43.76 -6.38
N ILE A 604 -15.24 43.72 -6.78
CA ILE A 604 -14.20 44.60 -6.22
C ILE A 604 -14.47 46.06 -6.59
N LEU A 605 -14.92 46.35 -7.80
CA LEU A 605 -15.28 47.70 -8.24
C LEU A 605 -16.49 48.23 -7.43
N GLU A 606 -17.51 47.42 -7.20
CA GLU A 606 -18.65 47.76 -6.37
C GLU A 606 -18.23 48.00 -4.91
N GLU A 607 -17.43 47.12 -4.30
CA GLU A 607 -16.95 47.24 -2.93
C GLU A 607 -16.06 48.49 -2.71
N SER A 608 -15.29 48.86 -3.71
CA SER A 608 -14.40 50.06 -3.64
C SER A 608 -15.06 51.37 -4.08
N ASP A 609 -16.27 51.31 -4.62
CA ASP A 609 -16.97 52.44 -5.23
C ASP A 609 -16.12 53.14 -6.33
N LEU A 610 -15.26 52.40 -7.01
CA LEU A 610 -14.40 52.91 -8.07
C LEU A 610 -15.13 52.87 -9.42
N PRO A 611 -15.31 53.97 -10.14
CA PRO A 611 -15.83 53.89 -11.49
C PRO A 611 -14.90 53.07 -12.39
N PRO A 612 -15.46 52.11 -13.15
CA PRO A 612 -14.65 51.12 -13.88
C PRO A 612 -13.60 51.71 -14.83
N LYS A 613 -13.86 52.88 -15.42
CA LYS A 613 -12.95 53.56 -16.33
C LYS A 613 -11.56 53.87 -15.73
N TYR A 614 -11.46 53.92 -14.40
CA TYR A 614 -10.21 54.20 -13.69
C TYR A 614 -9.39 52.96 -13.41
N LEU A 615 -9.91 51.73 -13.67
CA LEU A 615 -9.17 50.51 -13.57
C LEU A 615 -8.65 50.07 -14.97
N GLU A 616 -7.36 49.78 -15.05
CA GLU A 616 -6.72 49.18 -16.20
C GLU A 616 -6.15 47.83 -15.76
N LEU A 617 -6.41 46.76 -16.52
CA LEU A 617 -5.84 45.43 -16.28
C LEU A 617 -4.71 45.19 -17.29
N GLU A 618 -3.52 44.94 -16.76
CA GLU A 618 -2.35 44.61 -17.55
C GLU A 618 -2.20 43.10 -17.65
N ILE A 619 -2.14 42.58 -18.88
CA ILE A 619 -2.02 41.17 -19.17
C ILE A 619 -0.81 40.93 -20.07
N THR A 620 -0.02 39.91 -19.76
CA THR A 620 1.10 39.55 -20.58
C THR A 620 0.65 38.91 -21.90
N GLU A 621 1.50 38.95 -22.92
CA GLU A 621 1.29 38.31 -24.22
C GLU A 621 0.86 36.83 -24.14
N SER A 622 1.32 36.10 -23.10
CA SER A 622 1.06 34.66 -22.87
C SER A 622 -0.42 34.30 -22.65
N VAL A 623 -1.27 35.25 -22.25
CA VAL A 623 -2.72 35.07 -22.14
C VAL A 623 -3.36 34.65 -23.45
N THR A 624 -2.74 34.99 -24.58
CA THR A 624 -3.23 34.71 -25.93
C THR A 624 -3.16 33.23 -26.35
N SER A 625 -2.64 32.34 -25.54
CA SER A 625 -2.54 30.90 -25.85
C SER A 625 -3.91 30.20 -26.04
N ASN A 626 -5.00 30.74 -25.49
CA ASN A 626 -6.39 30.34 -25.79
C ASN A 626 -7.22 31.57 -26.16
N VAL A 627 -7.14 31.94 -27.41
CA VAL A 627 -7.66 33.20 -27.95
C VAL A 627 -9.16 33.38 -27.74
N ASP A 628 -9.96 32.34 -27.99
CA ASP A 628 -11.42 32.46 -27.91
C ASP A 628 -11.90 32.70 -26.49
N GLN A 629 -11.31 32.03 -25.53
CA GLN A 629 -11.61 32.22 -24.11
C GLN A 629 -11.15 33.62 -23.64
N ALA A 630 -9.93 34.01 -24.04
CA ALA A 630 -9.40 35.32 -23.66
C ALA A 630 -10.27 36.46 -24.24
N LEU A 631 -10.69 36.36 -25.48
CA LEU A 631 -11.60 37.33 -26.13
C LEU A 631 -12.96 37.45 -25.41
N SER A 632 -13.53 36.30 -24.95
CA SER A 632 -14.79 36.32 -24.20
C SER A 632 -14.64 37.11 -22.92
N ILE A 633 -13.64 36.76 -22.10
CA ILE A 633 -13.38 37.41 -20.80
C ILE A 633 -13.09 38.91 -20.98
N MET A 634 -12.24 39.24 -21.96
CA MET A 634 -11.90 40.64 -22.25
C MET A 634 -13.13 41.49 -22.66
N LYS A 635 -14.03 40.92 -23.48
CA LYS A 635 -15.28 41.60 -23.85
C LYS A 635 -16.20 41.85 -22.66
N GLU A 636 -16.42 40.83 -21.85
CA GLU A 636 -17.25 40.95 -20.67
C GLU A 636 -16.72 42.05 -19.71
N ILE A 637 -15.41 42.08 -19.46
CA ILE A 637 -14.76 43.10 -18.62
C ILE A 637 -14.82 44.47 -19.28
N LYS A 638 -14.70 44.57 -20.60
CA LYS A 638 -14.84 45.82 -21.35
C LYS A 638 -16.26 46.38 -21.28
N GLU A 639 -17.28 45.50 -21.26
CA GLU A 639 -18.70 45.89 -21.05
C GLU A 639 -18.93 46.49 -19.70
N ILE A 640 -18.21 46.08 -18.66
CA ILE A 640 -18.21 46.70 -17.32
C ILE A 640 -17.60 48.12 -17.40
N GLY A 641 -16.73 48.40 -18.38
CA GLY A 641 -16.06 49.67 -18.59
C GLY A 641 -14.59 49.71 -18.15
N VAL A 642 -13.99 48.56 -17.84
CA VAL A 642 -12.57 48.40 -17.44
C VAL A 642 -11.72 48.41 -18.73
N ASN A 643 -10.52 48.98 -18.64
CA ASN A 643 -9.58 49.03 -19.73
C ASN A 643 -8.55 47.89 -19.64
N PHE A 644 -7.97 47.52 -20.81
CA PHE A 644 -6.89 46.54 -20.89
C PHE A 644 -5.64 47.13 -21.55
N ALA A 645 -4.48 46.75 -21.00
CA ALA A 645 -3.17 46.91 -21.61
C ALA A 645 -2.51 45.57 -21.86
N ILE A 646 -1.76 45.45 -22.92
CA ILE A 646 -0.83 44.32 -23.11
C ILE A 646 0.53 44.74 -22.58
N ASP A 647 1.06 43.89 -21.69
CA ASP A 647 2.35 44.06 -21.05
C ASP A 647 3.42 43.17 -21.68
N ASP A 648 4.71 43.50 -21.49
CA ASP A 648 5.90 42.79 -21.97
C ASP A 648 5.84 42.51 -23.48
N PHE A 649 5.28 43.41 -24.29
CA PHE A 649 5.07 43.17 -25.70
C PHE A 649 6.39 43.06 -26.48
N GLY A 650 6.50 41.94 -27.27
CA GLY A 650 7.64 41.61 -28.10
C GLY A 650 8.54 40.54 -27.53
N THR A 651 8.38 40.11 -26.27
CA THR A 651 9.17 39.06 -25.66
C THR A 651 8.60 37.65 -25.94
N GLY A 652 7.38 37.55 -26.48
CA GLY A 652 6.65 36.31 -26.74
C GLY A 652 6.31 36.08 -28.23
N TYR A 653 5.48 35.07 -28.47
CA TYR A 653 4.99 34.68 -29.79
C TYR A 653 3.57 35.24 -30.06
N SER A 654 3.41 36.56 -30.21
CA SER A 654 2.09 37.09 -30.58
C SER A 654 1.83 36.91 -32.08
N SER A 655 0.72 36.26 -32.41
CA SER A 655 0.18 36.37 -33.75
C SER A 655 -0.49 37.74 -33.91
N LEU A 656 0.09 38.61 -34.75
CA LEU A 656 -0.44 39.91 -35.10
C LEU A 656 -1.92 39.86 -35.54
N ASN A 657 -2.38 38.71 -36.01
CA ASN A 657 -3.76 38.52 -36.42
C ASN A 657 -4.74 38.61 -35.25
N TYR A 658 -4.33 38.17 -34.05
CA TYR A 658 -5.20 38.20 -32.87
C TYR A 658 -5.18 39.54 -32.16
N LEU A 659 -4.03 40.22 -32.14
CA LEU A 659 -3.88 41.52 -31.51
C LEU A 659 -4.93 42.54 -32.01
N ARG A 660 -5.26 42.48 -33.29
CA ARG A 660 -6.30 43.35 -33.92
C ARG A 660 -7.70 43.14 -33.37
N HIS A 661 -7.99 41.97 -32.83
CA HIS A 661 -9.33 41.60 -32.33
C HIS A 661 -9.52 41.80 -30.84
N PHE A 662 -8.43 42.00 -30.11
CA PHE A 662 -8.49 42.21 -28.66
C PHE A 662 -9.02 43.64 -28.36
N PRO A 663 -9.93 43.79 -27.37
CA PRO A 663 -10.47 45.07 -26.99
C PRO A 663 -9.52 45.84 -26.05
N ILE A 664 -8.24 45.88 -26.42
CA ILE A 664 -7.18 46.61 -25.71
C ILE A 664 -7.12 48.05 -26.17
N HIS A 665 -6.62 48.92 -25.33
CA HIS A 665 -6.42 50.32 -25.67
C HIS A 665 -4.96 50.76 -25.55
N LYS A 666 -4.15 50.03 -24.75
CA LYS A 666 -2.75 50.36 -24.49
C LYS A 666 -1.83 49.17 -24.77
N LEU A 667 -0.64 49.46 -25.28
CA LEU A 667 0.43 48.50 -25.56
C LEU A 667 1.71 49.01 -24.85
N LYS A 668 2.28 48.17 -23.96
CA LYS A 668 3.49 48.49 -23.21
C LYS A 668 4.69 47.81 -23.88
N ILE A 669 5.72 48.60 -24.20
CA ILE A 669 6.98 48.11 -24.76
C ILE A 669 7.86 47.67 -23.61
N ASP A 670 8.26 46.40 -23.60
CA ASP A 670 9.09 45.86 -22.53
C ASP A 670 10.43 46.59 -22.35
N LYS A 671 10.87 46.69 -21.14
CA LYS A 671 12.14 47.34 -20.76
C LYS A 671 13.34 46.83 -21.53
N SER A 672 13.42 45.54 -21.88
CA SER A 672 14.56 44.95 -22.59
C SER A 672 14.80 45.61 -23.93
N PHE A 673 13.75 46.02 -24.66
CA PHE A 673 13.87 46.73 -25.88
C PHE A 673 14.26 48.20 -25.70
N ILE A 674 13.76 48.84 -24.63
CA ILE A 674 14.09 50.23 -24.30
C ILE A 674 15.55 50.37 -23.87
N ASP A 675 16.09 49.35 -23.22
CA ASP A 675 17.52 49.29 -22.82
C ASP A 675 18.45 49.20 -24.02
N GLU A 676 17.99 48.69 -25.20
CA GLU A 676 18.78 48.61 -26.40
C GLU A 676 18.88 49.96 -27.16
N ILE A 677 18.05 50.94 -26.85
CA ILE A 677 18.08 52.26 -27.45
C ILE A 677 19.44 52.94 -27.23
N ASN A 678 20.07 53.42 -28.26
CA ASN A 678 21.43 53.98 -28.32
C ASN A 678 22.59 52.98 -28.07
N GLN A 679 22.27 51.67 -27.95
CA GLN A 679 23.27 50.61 -27.81
C GLN A 679 23.31 49.71 -29.05
N ASN A 680 22.18 49.44 -29.68
CA ASN A 680 22.02 48.51 -30.77
C ASN A 680 21.04 49.05 -31.82
N LYS A 681 21.50 49.25 -33.05
CA LYS A 681 20.64 49.75 -34.16
C LYS A 681 19.47 48.81 -34.48
N ASP A 682 19.70 47.52 -34.39
CA ASP A 682 18.64 46.54 -34.63
C ASP A 682 17.56 46.62 -33.55
N GLY A 683 17.94 46.83 -32.29
CA GLY A 683 17.02 47.08 -31.17
C GLY A 683 16.21 48.37 -31.39
N GLU A 684 16.83 49.46 -31.82
CA GLU A 684 16.12 50.70 -32.18
C GLU A 684 15.06 50.49 -33.24
N GLU A 685 15.36 49.72 -34.32
CA GLU A 685 14.41 49.43 -35.38
C GLU A 685 13.26 48.54 -34.89
N ILE A 686 13.49 47.65 -33.94
CA ILE A 686 12.43 46.87 -33.32
C ILE A 686 11.49 47.81 -32.53
N VAL A 687 12.02 48.69 -31.68
CA VAL A 687 11.22 49.64 -30.91
C VAL A 687 10.38 50.53 -31.85
N LYS A 688 10.97 51.09 -32.93
CA LYS A 688 10.26 51.86 -33.98
C LYS A 688 9.10 51.04 -34.57
N THR A 689 9.39 49.78 -34.93
CA THR A 689 8.39 48.89 -35.51
C THR A 689 7.22 48.65 -34.55
N ILE A 690 7.49 48.42 -33.24
CA ILE A 690 6.46 48.25 -32.22
C ILE A 690 5.62 49.53 -32.09
N ILE A 691 6.25 50.68 -32.05
CA ILE A 691 5.56 51.98 -31.95
C ILE A 691 4.66 52.21 -33.17
N GLU A 692 5.17 51.99 -34.38
CA GLU A 692 4.39 52.09 -35.61
C GLU A 692 3.21 51.12 -35.64
N LEU A 693 3.41 49.87 -35.22
CA LEU A 693 2.37 48.87 -35.15
C LEU A 693 1.25 49.30 -34.20
N GLY A 694 1.60 49.70 -32.98
CA GLY A 694 0.64 50.19 -32.00
C GLY A 694 -0.17 51.37 -32.48
N ASN A 695 0.51 52.36 -33.06
CA ASN A 695 -0.14 53.57 -33.60
C ASN A 695 -1.06 53.22 -34.80
N ARG A 696 -0.67 52.33 -35.71
CA ARG A 696 -1.52 51.86 -36.83
C ARG A 696 -2.75 51.08 -36.35
N LEU A 697 -2.62 50.33 -35.24
CA LEU A 697 -3.74 49.62 -34.60
C LEU A 697 -4.58 50.54 -33.70
N ARG A 698 -4.21 51.80 -33.57
CA ARG A 698 -4.85 52.83 -32.70
C ARG A 698 -4.76 52.52 -31.23
N PHE A 699 -3.70 51.87 -30.79
CA PHE A 699 -3.38 51.68 -29.40
C PHE A 699 -2.56 52.87 -28.88
N GLN A 700 -2.73 53.20 -27.60
CA GLN A 700 -1.78 54.05 -26.90
C GLN A 700 -0.51 53.24 -26.64
N VAL A 701 0.64 53.68 -27.13
CA VAL A 701 1.90 53.01 -26.88
C VAL A 701 2.63 53.69 -25.76
N ILE A 702 3.02 52.88 -24.73
CA ILE A 702 3.80 53.32 -23.60
C ILE A 702 5.13 52.57 -23.55
N ALA A 703 6.24 53.27 -23.33
CA ALA A 703 7.54 52.69 -23.15
C ALA A 703 7.85 52.46 -21.67
N GLU A 704 8.32 51.24 -21.33
CA GLU A 704 8.69 50.90 -19.99
C GLU A 704 10.20 50.96 -19.74
N GLY A 705 10.57 51.16 -18.43
CA GLY A 705 11.95 51.14 -18.04
C GLY A 705 12.81 52.28 -18.58
N VAL A 706 12.19 53.43 -18.89
CA VAL A 706 12.94 54.63 -19.32
C VAL A 706 13.80 55.14 -18.12
N GLU A 707 15.12 55.13 -18.32
CA GLU A 707 16.11 55.54 -17.31
C GLU A 707 16.98 56.74 -17.74
N HIS A 708 17.02 57.05 -19.05
CA HIS A 708 17.89 58.08 -19.60
C HIS A 708 17.15 59.05 -20.50
N GLU A 709 17.60 60.30 -20.53
CA GLU A 709 17.04 61.39 -21.36
C GLU A 709 17.12 61.04 -22.86
N GLN A 710 18.14 60.34 -23.28
CA GLN A 710 18.32 59.89 -24.64
C GLN A 710 17.23 58.92 -25.14
N GLN A 711 16.81 58.02 -24.23
CA GLN A 711 15.67 57.11 -24.52
C GLN A 711 14.38 57.92 -24.66
N MET A 712 14.15 58.86 -23.79
CA MET A 712 13.00 59.75 -23.87
C MET A 712 12.95 60.54 -25.18
N SER A 713 14.09 61.11 -25.62
CA SER A 713 14.22 61.86 -26.86
C SER A 713 13.90 60.98 -28.06
N PHE A 714 14.47 59.79 -28.13
CA PHE A 714 14.21 58.79 -29.17
C PHE A 714 12.74 58.40 -29.26
N LEU A 715 12.07 58.19 -28.15
CA LEU A 715 10.64 57.85 -28.09
C LEU A 715 9.78 58.98 -28.64
N LYS A 716 10.05 60.25 -28.26
CA LYS A 716 9.34 61.42 -28.79
C LYS A 716 9.50 61.56 -30.29
N GLU A 717 10.71 61.39 -30.79
CA GLU A 717 11.04 61.46 -32.25
C GLU A 717 10.26 60.40 -33.05
N ASN A 718 10.00 59.24 -32.43
CA ASN A 718 9.28 58.15 -33.08
C ASN A 718 7.78 58.07 -32.72
N ASN A 719 7.19 59.19 -32.24
CA ASN A 719 5.75 59.34 -31.89
C ASN A 719 5.29 58.38 -30.75
N CYS A 720 6.16 58.01 -29.82
CA CYS A 720 5.77 57.41 -28.53
C CYS A 720 5.79 58.49 -27.45
N PHE A 721 4.62 58.86 -27.00
CA PHE A 721 4.47 60.00 -26.11
C PHE A 721 4.15 59.59 -24.65
N LEU A 722 4.00 58.32 -24.40
CA LEU A 722 3.79 57.82 -23.03
C LEU A 722 4.98 57.01 -22.58
N ALA A 723 5.39 57.21 -21.34
CA ALA A 723 6.53 56.52 -20.77
C ALA A 723 6.41 56.26 -19.30
N GLN A 724 7.09 55.24 -18.83
CA GLN A 724 7.24 54.85 -17.46
C GLN A 724 8.68 54.43 -17.20
N GLY A 725 9.25 54.79 -16.06
CA GLY A 725 10.62 54.38 -15.73
C GLY A 725 11.25 55.18 -14.61
N TYR A 726 12.46 54.77 -14.24
CA TYR A 726 13.18 55.41 -13.11
C TYR A 726 13.67 56.81 -13.44
N PHE A 727 13.65 57.19 -14.70
CA PHE A 727 13.89 58.57 -15.11
C PHE A 727 12.87 59.51 -14.49
N PHE A 728 11.61 59.09 -14.38
CA PHE A 728 10.54 59.92 -13.78
C PHE A 728 10.37 59.70 -12.30
N SER A 729 10.23 58.41 -11.89
CA SER A 729 10.14 58.01 -10.52
C SER A 729 10.35 56.48 -10.37
N LYS A 730 10.99 56.08 -9.27
CA LYS A 730 10.88 54.69 -8.81
C LYS A 730 9.47 54.43 -8.29
N PRO A 731 9.02 53.16 -8.19
CA PRO A 731 7.76 52.82 -7.52
C PRO A 731 7.77 53.29 -6.06
N LEU A 732 6.77 54.07 -5.68
CA LEU A 732 6.68 54.72 -4.37
C LEU A 732 5.45 54.21 -3.60
N PRO A 733 5.46 54.21 -2.26
CA PRO A 733 4.28 54.00 -1.43
C PRO A 733 3.18 55.03 -1.73
N ALA A 734 1.92 54.67 -1.44
CA ALA A 734 0.75 55.48 -1.75
C ALA A 734 0.82 56.96 -1.18
N GLU A 735 1.39 57.16 0.01
CA GLU A 735 1.53 58.46 0.60
C GLU A 735 2.55 59.37 -0.12
N GLU A 736 3.62 58.78 -0.64
CA GLU A 736 4.64 59.51 -1.41
C GLU A 736 4.12 59.86 -2.82
N ILE A 737 3.40 58.95 -3.48
CA ILE A 737 2.73 59.21 -4.75
C ILE A 737 1.72 60.37 -4.62
N LYS A 738 0.99 60.47 -3.53
CA LYS A 738 0.09 61.55 -3.25
C LYS A 738 0.77 62.92 -3.30
N VAL A 739 2.00 62.98 -2.83
CA VAL A 739 2.81 64.21 -2.90
C VAL A 739 3.22 64.51 -4.35
N LEU A 740 3.60 63.45 -5.09
CA LEU A 740 4.02 63.55 -6.49
C LEU A 740 2.86 64.02 -7.40
N LEU A 741 1.65 63.46 -7.23
CA LEU A 741 0.45 63.85 -7.98
C LEU A 741 0.05 65.33 -7.82
N ARG A 742 0.51 65.98 -6.76
CA ARG A 742 0.27 67.44 -6.53
C ARG A 742 1.31 68.33 -7.19
N LYS A 743 2.41 67.76 -7.69
CA LYS A 743 3.49 68.48 -8.34
C LYS A 743 3.51 68.14 -9.84
N LYS A 744 3.91 69.05 -10.70
CA LYS A 744 4.32 68.70 -12.07
C LYS A 744 5.64 67.94 -11.99
N ILE A 745 5.77 66.85 -12.73
CA ILE A 745 6.92 65.91 -12.63
C ILE A 745 8.23 66.49 -13.15
N VAL A 746 8.19 67.46 -14.02
CA VAL A 746 9.39 68.11 -14.59
C VAL A 746 9.21 69.62 -14.53
N GLU A 747 9.95 70.31 -13.68
CA GLU A 747 10.27 71.73 -13.86
C GLU A 747 11.50 71.83 -14.75
#